data_4bf921c3afacf28ea385e0aedf1180c7
#
_entry.id   4bf921c3afacf28ea385e0aedf1180c7
#
_cell.length_a   1.000
_cell.length_b   1.000
_cell.length_c   1.000
_cell.angle_alpha   90.00
_cell.angle_beta   90.00
_cell.angle_gamma   90.00
#
_symmetry.space_group_name_H-M   'P 1'
#
loop_
_entity.id
_entity.type
_entity.pdbx_description
1 polymer ?
#
loop_
_entity_poly.entity_id
_entity_poly.type
_entity_poly.pdbx_seq_one_letter_code
_entity_poly.pdbx_strand_id
1 'polypeptide(L)'
;MMFGVKALKASSRAFNVFHPIAHMAPACSCPYSTETTKGSKTVTFDCSNCTNNASLTNPHCRARLAEIAEMEKPDEVVLRKRFQRVYGPADVRTAHELAKATESAKLALDDLTNSFCEKCTQQHLRLLKNVEDPIRLYYMLRTVRLCKVCDEQHGPALDILSKQLFEVPAIRTALKIGDPAAAWHRLFRPVLIPELISSKVDRHPPDTPPVETYNIGAARVSICPSADRPDHLYHIDYPEFMLSNPQLKALQAAFVVVTKEQPDIEHSAVEMRKLLARLADKLLGAHDPVLKEIFLRHTAGYGLLEPLLADTHLTDIYVDSGSRMVHVVHAKLGECITNIHLSSEDLEKLSTRLRAVSGRPFDASSPVLHAELEDFGVRVAGIREPCTYSGTGFAFRRRKETPWTLGDFMRVGMLSPEAAGLLSFLMDGHASLLVVGPRSSGKTSLMTSLLLEVNQNNRIILIEDTPETPVAYLRGLGYKLEHLKIEAFAKGYELSAEDALRTSLRLGESILVLGEVRGQEAKSLFEAMRVGAVGNVVIGTVHGSSPYDVWDRITNDLGVPSTSFKAADIILTTGLMRKGDSPERLRRLTGITEVLKDWHDEPKFRELMTYRRGRDSLKIEDLWQSDTIRRIAQLKGFSKKQALDNIKARIDMRKALLKAAQKRPELLSAEWTVAANNAWLNAVKARKRTDYTKALASWKDWLESAMG
;
A
#
# COMPACT_ATOMS: atom_id res chain seq x y z
N MET A 1 21.08 -37.78 -34.35
CA MET A 1 22.30 -36.98 -34.55
C MET A 1 22.39 -36.49 -36.02
N MET A 2 21.40 -35.79 -36.57
CA MET A 2 21.45 -35.27 -37.96
C MET A 2 20.54 -34.03 -38.16
N PHE A 3 20.43 -33.15 -37.19
CA PHE A 3 19.66 -31.89 -37.31
C PHE A 3 20.48 -30.63 -37.02
N GLY A 4 21.80 -30.75 -36.80
CA GLY A 4 22.62 -29.60 -36.36
C GLY A 4 23.42 -28.88 -37.44
N VAL A 5 23.50 -29.39 -38.67
CA VAL A 5 24.47 -28.90 -39.67
C VAL A 5 23.84 -27.91 -40.68
N LYS A 6 22.53 -27.88 -40.84
CA LYS A 6 21.87 -26.97 -41.81
C LYS A 6 21.65 -25.54 -41.34
N ALA A 7 21.63 -25.30 -40.01
CA ALA A 7 21.44 -23.94 -39.46
C ALA A 7 22.71 -23.07 -39.51
N LEU A 8 23.90 -23.69 -39.57
CA LEU A 8 25.19 -22.98 -39.56
C LEU A 8 25.59 -22.38 -40.92
N LYS A 9 24.98 -22.81 -42.04
CA LYS A 9 25.28 -22.24 -43.38
C LYS A 9 24.54 -20.92 -43.68
N ALA A 10 23.49 -20.58 -42.96
CA ALA A 10 22.76 -19.33 -43.17
C ALA A 10 23.39 -18.14 -42.45
N SER A 11 24.19 -18.36 -41.39
CA SER A 11 24.79 -17.29 -40.59
C SER A 11 26.10 -16.71 -41.16
N SER A 12 26.72 -17.37 -42.12
CA SER A 12 27.97 -16.86 -42.71
C SER A 12 27.82 -15.60 -43.60
N ARG A 13 26.58 -15.23 -43.98
CA ARG A 13 26.31 -13.97 -44.70
C ARG A 13 26.04 -12.76 -43.80
N ALA A 14 25.72 -12.94 -42.54
CA ALA A 14 25.44 -11.84 -41.61
C ALA A 14 26.70 -11.25 -40.94
N PHE A 15 27.84 -11.93 -41.04
CA PHE A 15 29.09 -11.53 -40.37
C PHE A 15 30.02 -10.64 -41.19
N ASN A 16 29.68 -10.28 -42.44
CA ASN A 16 30.53 -9.44 -43.31
C ASN A 16 30.33 -7.93 -43.13
N VAL A 17 29.60 -7.48 -42.11
CA VAL A 17 29.47 -6.04 -41.78
C VAL A 17 30.24 -5.75 -40.49
N PHE A 18 31.51 -6.11 -40.45
CA PHE A 18 32.41 -5.57 -39.42
C PHE A 18 33.27 -4.47 -40.06
N HIS A 19 32.92 -3.21 -39.72
CA HIS A 19 33.79 -2.07 -39.99
C HIS A 19 35.18 -2.30 -39.37
N PRO A 20 36.25 -1.87 -40.04
CA PRO A 20 37.62 -2.02 -39.57
C PRO A 20 37.82 -1.17 -38.31
N ILE A 21 38.36 -1.83 -37.33
CA ILE A 21 39.08 -1.41 -36.10
C ILE A 21 39.12 0.11 -35.87
N ALA A 22 38.25 0.60 -35.02
CA ALA A 22 38.52 1.80 -34.28
C ALA A 22 39.68 1.54 -33.30
N HIS A 23 40.65 2.45 -33.28
CA HIS A 23 41.83 2.41 -32.42
C HIS A 23 41.51 2.00 -30.99
N MET A 24 42.39 1.21 -30.37
CA MET A 24 42.36 0.83 -28.97
C MET A 24 42.08 2.05 -28.11
N ALA A 25 40.91 2.12 -27.54
CA ALA A 25 40.62 3.11 -26.48
C ALA A 25 41.51 2.76 -25.27
N PRO A 26 42.10 3.76 -24.60
CA PRO A 26 42.92 3.52 -23.42
C PRO A 26 42.10 2.77 -22.37
N ALA A 27 42.78 1.93 -21.56
CA ALA A 27 42.17 1.20 -20.47
C ALA A 27 41.29 2.13 -19.62
N CYS A 28 40.05 1.76 -19.38
CA CYS A 28 39.07 2.60 -18.71
C CYS A 28 39.48 2.79 -17.24
N SER A 29 39.99 3.97 -16.88
CA SER A 29 40.36 4.33 -15.51
C SER A 29 39.17 4.89 -14.75
N CYS A 30 38.02 4.18 -14.76
CA CYS A 30 36.83 4.66 -14.05
C CYS A 30 37.09 4.73 -12.54
N PRO A 31 37.01 5.93 -11.91
CA PRO A 31 37.03 6.02 -10.46
C PRO A 31 35.84 5.29 -9.86
N TYR A 32 36.05 4.69 -8.69
CA TYR A 32 34.99 3.97 -8.00
C TYR A 32 34.98 4.28 -6.51
N SER A 33 33.84 4.04 -5.89
CA SER A 33 33.64 4.06 -4.44
C SER A 33 32.99 2.77 -4.00
N THR A 34 33.24 2.39 -2.76
CA THR A 34 32.71 1.16 -2.15
C THR A 34 31.86 1.52 -0.95
N GLU A 35 30.67 0.99 -0.88
CA GLU A 35 29.76 1.13 0.26
C GLU A 35 29.31 -0.27 0.72
N THR A 36 29.32 -0.49 2.04
CA THR A 36 28.85 -1.74 2.64
C THR A 36 27.61 -1.44 3.49
N THR A 37 26.48 -2.00 3.09
CA THR A 37 25.20 -1.83 3.79
C THR A 37 24.66 -3.21 4.18
N LYS A 38 24.49 -3.48 5.47
CA LYS A 38 23.95 -4.75 6.00
C LYS A 38 24.65 -6.01 5.48
N GLY A 39 25.97 -5.96 5.30
CA GLY A 39 26.76 -7.09 4.81
C GLY A 39 26.75 -7.26 3.29
N SER A 40 25.99 -6.48 2.54
CA SER A 40 26.06 -6.41 1.07
C SER A 40 26.98 -5.29 0.63
N LYS A 41 27.96 -5.61 -0.19
CA LYS A 41 28.97 -4.68 -0.70
C LYS A 41 28.63 -4.19 -2.08
N THR A 42 28.43 -2.89 -2.22
CA THR A 42 28.14 -2.21 -3.50
C THR A 42 29.36 -1.44 -3.96
N VAL A 43 29.78 -1.65 -5.20
CA VAL A 43 30.82 -0.85 -5.88
C VAL A 43 30.16 0.07 -6.90
N THR A 44 30.36 1.38 -6.76
CA THR A 44 29.85 2.39 -7.69
C THR A 44 30.97 2.97 -8.52
N PHE A 45 30.91 2.81 -9.84
CA PHE A 45 31.81 3.45 -10.78
C PHE A 45 31.25 4.79 -11.26
N ASP A 46 32.04 5.84 -11.15
CA ASP A 46 31.73 7.12 -11.79
C ASP A 46 32.16 7.10 -13.25
N CYS A 47 31.16 6.98 -14.11
CA CYS A 47 31.31 6.95 -15.56
C CYS A 47 30.98 8.29 -16.23
N SER A 48 30.86 9.40 -15.50
CA SER A 48 30.45 10.71 -16.02
C SER A 48 31.32 11.18 -17.18
N ASN A 49 32.63 10.99 -17.08
CA ASN A 49 33.62 11.35 -18.09
C ASN A 49 33.96 10.23 -19.09
N CYS A 50 33.31 9.07 -18.98
CA CYS A 50 33.60 7.93 -19.82
C CYS A 50 33.02 8.09 -21.24
N THR A 51 33.81 7.85 -22.26
CA THR A 51 33.37 7.86 -23.69
C THR A 51 32.51 6.63 -24.04
N ASN A 52 32.62 5.55 -23.27
CA ASN A 52 31.89 4.30 -23.48
C ASN A 52 30.44 4.38 -22.96
N ASN A 53 29.65 3.35 -23.26
CA ASN A 53 28.22 3.28 -22.89
C ASN A 53 27.96 3.09 -21.41
N ALA A 54 28.98 2.96 -20.55
CA ALA A 54 28.84 2.63 -19.14
C ALA A 54 27.86 1.46 -18.90
N SER A 55 28.15 0.31 -19.51
CA SER A 55 27.30 -0.89 -19.49
C SER A 55 28.15 -2.15 -19.51
N LEU A 56 27.76 -3.20 -18.79
CA LEU A 56 28.42 -4.52 -18.86
C LEU A 56 28.24 -5.22 -20.22
N THR A 57 27.42 -4.70 -21.12
CA THR A 57 27.43 -5.11 -22.52
C THR A 57 28.73 -4.70 -23.24
N ASN A 58 29.46 -3.69 -22.67
CA ASN A 58 30.75 -3.25 -23.20
C ASN A 58 31.91 -4.07 -22.60
N PRO A 59 32.81 -4.63 -23.41
CA PRO A 59 33.94 -5.45 -22.95
C PRO A 59 34.88 -4.70 -21.97
N HIS A 60 35.15 -3.41 -22.22
CA HIS A 60 36.01 -2.61 -21.35
C HIS A 60 35.40 -2.43 -19.94
N CYS A 61 34.08 -2.26 -19.84
CA CYS A 61 33.42 -2.19 -18.55
C CYS A 61 33.47 -3.53 -17.82
N ARG A 62 33.35 -4.65 -18.53
CA ARG A 62 33.48 -6.00 -17.93
C ARG A 62 34.90 -6.27 -17.46
N ALA A 63 35.92 -5.95 -18.25
CA ALA A 63 37.32 -6.08 -17.87
C ALA A 63 37.64 -5.28 -16.60
N ARG A 64 37.21 -4.00 -16.54
CA ARG A 64 37.40 -3.15 -15.38
C ARG A 64 36.67 -3.68 -14.13
N LEU A 65 35.46 -4.21 -14.31
CA LEU A 65 34.75 -4.86 -13.22
C LEU A 65 35.48 -6.09 -12.72
N ALA A 66 36.05 -6.91 -13.58
CA ALA A 66 36.76 -8.11 -13.17
C ALA A 66 37.99 -7.82 -12.32
N GLU A 67 38.79 -6.81 -12.70
CA GLU A 67 39.93 -6.34 -11.89
C GLU A 67 39.51 -5.96 -10.45
N ILE A 68 38.38 -5.25 -10.32
CA ILE A 68 37.90 -4.77 -9.03
C ILE A 68 37.16 -5.87 -8.27
N ALA A 69 36.47 -6.76 -8.96
CA ALA A 69 35.76 -7.86 -8.34
C ALA A 69 36.69 -8.85 -7.62
N GLU A 70 37.92 -9.01 -8.07
CA GLU A 70 38.93 -9.82 -7.34
C GLU A 70 39.35 -9.17 -6.02
N MET A 71 39.50 -7.84 -5.98
CA MET A 71 39.91 -7.09 -4.81
C MET A 71 38.76 -6.84 -3.84
N GLU A 72 37.63 -6.39 -4.36
CA GLU A 72 36.51 -5.86 -3.58
C GLU A 72 35.40 -6.87 -3.31
N LYS A 73 35.27 -7.91 -4.14
CA LYS A 73 34.20 -8.94 -4.06
C LYS A 73 32.81 -8.34 -3.88
N PRO A 74 32.36 -7.47 -4.78
CA PRO A 74 31.07 -6.80 -4.64
C PRO A 74 29.92 -7.76 -4.87
N ASP A 75 28.84 -7.56 -4.09
CA ASP A 75 27.56 -8.20 -4.34
C ASP A 75 26.77 -7.45 -5.43
N GLU A 76 27.01 -6.15 -5.55
CA GLU A 76 26.31 -5.29 -6.49
C GLU A 76 27.27 -4.26 -7.11
N VAL A 77 27.02 -3.96 -8.38
CA VAL A 77 27.81 -2.97 -9.14
C VAL A 77 26.89 -1.93 -9.76
N VAL A 78 27.23 -0.65 -9.54
CA VAL A 78 26.52 0.50 -10.10
C VAL A 78 27.43 1.22 -11.09
N LEU A 79 27.00 1.37 -12.33
CA LEU A 79 27.65 2.22 -13.33
C LEU A 79 26.87 3.52 -13.45
N ARG A 80 27.42 4.63 -12.90
CA ARG A 80 26.79 5.94 -12.89
C ARG A 80 27.31 6.80 -14.05
N LYS A 81 26.42 7.21 -14.95
CA LYS A 81 26.71 8.17 -16.02
C LYS A 81 25.61 9.23 -16.04
N ARG A 82 24.65 9.18 -16.93
CA ARG A 82 23.44 10.03 -16.97
C ARG A 82 22.28 9.41 -16.23
N PHE A 83 22.38 8.16 -15.91
CA PHE A 83 21.52 7.34 -15.08
C PHE A 83 22.36 6.21 -14.52
N GLN A 84 21.89 5.62 -13.46
CA GLN A 84 22.59 4.50 -12.82
C GLN A 84 22.14 3.20 -13.49
N ARG A 85 23.09 2.33 -13.80
CA ARG A 85 22.86 0.93 -14.16
C ARG A 85 23.30 0.07 -12.99
N VAL A 86 22.34 -0.54 -12.32
CA VAL A 86 22.59 -1.41 -11.17
C VAL A 86 22.56 -2.85 -11.63
N TYR A 87 23.66 -3.56 -11.39
CA TYR A 87 23.84 -4.97 -11.71
C TYR A 87 23.89 -5.77 -10.41
N GLY A 88 23.01 -6.77 -10.27
CA GLY A 88 22.92 -7.61 -9.09
C GLY A 88 24.01 -8.69 -9.02
N PRO A 89 23.98 -9.52 -7.95
CA PRO A 89 25.00 -10.54 -7.68
C PRO A 89 25.17 -11.57 -8.80
N ALA A 90 24.09 -11.90 -9.52
CA ALA A 90 24.14 -12.83 -10.66
C ALA A 90 24.89 -12.23 -11.85
N ASP A 91 24.63 -10.95 -12.16
CA ASP A 91 25.33 -10.25 -13.24
C ASP A 91 26.82 -10.07 -12.93
N VAL A 92 27.14 -9.74 -11.67
CA VAL A 92 28.53 -9.58 -11.20
C VAL A 92 29.30 -10.89 -11.34
N ARG A 93 28.74 -12.02 -10.90
CA ARG A 93 29.34 -13.35 -11.07
C ARG A 93 29.53 -13.70 -12.55
N THR A 94 28.49 -13.48 -13.37
CA THR A 94 28.55 -13.75 -14.81
C THR A 94 29.64 -12.93 -15.49
N ALA A 95 29.78 -11.64 -15.16
CA ALA A 95 30.82 -10.77 -15.70
C ALA A 95 32.23 -11.24 -15.30
N HIS A 96 32.41 -11.65 -14.04
CA HIS A 96 33.67 -12.18 -13.54
C HIS A 96 34.06 -13.51 -14.23
N GLU A 97 33.12 -14.45 -14.37
CA GLU A 97 33.34 -15.73 -15.06
C GLU A 97 33.76 -15.52 -16.54
N LEU A 98 33.07 -14.59 -17.23
CA LEU A 98 33.38 -14.25 -18.61
C LEU A 98 34.76 -13.61 -18.77
N ALA A 99 35.12 -12.69 -17.87
CA ALA A 99 36.45 -12.05 -17.87
C ALA A 99 37.55 -13.07 -17.61
N LYS A 100 37.41 -13.91 -16.61
CA LYS A 100 38.36 -14.96 -16.24
C LYS A 100 38.55 -15.98 -17.38
N ALA A 101 37.46 -16.38 -18.05
CA ALA A 101 37.54 -17.27 -19.22
C ALA A 101 38.26 -16.61 -20.36
N THR A 102 38.05 -15.32 -20.63
CA THR A 102 38.74 -14.56 -21.67
C THR A 102 40.23 -14.44 -21.38
N GLU A 103 40.60 -14.13 -20.14
CA GLU A 103 42.00 -14.01 -19.71
C GLU A 103 42.73 -15.34 -19.81
N SER A 104 42.12 -16.43 -19.30
CA SER A 104 42.70 -17.78 -19.41
C SER A 104 42.91 -18.19 -20.87
N ALA A 105 41.99 -17.87 -21.78
CA ALA A 105 42.14 -18.14 -23.20
C ALA A 105 43.26 -17.29 -23.84
N LYS A 106 43.42 -16.03 -23.43
CA LYS A 106 44.50 -15.15 -23.89
C LYS A 106 45.88 -15.66 -23.47
N LEU A 107 46.04 -16.06 -22.21
CA LEU A 107 47.27 -16.64 -21.66
C LEU A 107 47.66 -17.90 -22.45
N ALA A 108 46.70 -18.80 -22.69
CA ALA A 108 46.96 -19.99 -23.51
C ALA A 108 47.34 -19.67 -24.98
N LEU A 109 46.76 -18.59 -25.54
CA LEU A 109 47.16 -18.09 -26.87
C LEU A 109 48.58 -17.47 -26.85
N ASP A 110 48.99 -16.87 -25.75
CA ASP A 110 50.33 -16.33 -25.56
C ASP A 110 51.38 -17.45 -25.53
N ASP A 111 51.15 -18.54 -24.84
CA ASP A 111 52.02 -19.71 -24.80
C ASP A 111 52.20 -20.32 -26.19
N LEU A 112 51.19 -20.28 -27.03
CA LEU A 112 51.27 -20.80 -28.39
C LEU A 112 51.98 -19.87 -29.40
N THR A 113 52.21 -18.58 -29.04
CA THR A 113 52.68 -17.55 -29.99
C THR A 113 54.01 -17.89 -30.66
N ASN A 114 54.94 -18.42 -29.88
CA ASN A 114 56.31 -18.68 -30.37
C ASN A 114 56.44 -19.90 -31.28
N SER A 115 55.35 -20.65 -31.45
CA SER A 115 55.35 -21.89 -32.24
C SER A 115 54.62 -21.78 -33.60
N PHE A 116 53.95 -20.65 -33.86
CA PHE A 116 53.29 -20.40 -35.14
C PHE A 116 54.26 -19.80 -36.18
N CYS A 117 54.06 -20.09 -37.46
CA CYS A 117 54.79 -19.41 -38.50
C CYS A 117 54.47 -17.90 -38.55
N GLU A 118 55.37 -17.08 -39.01
CA GLU A 118 55.27 -15.62 -39.03
C GLU A 118 53.97 -15.14 -39.70
N LYS A 119 53.56 -15.76 -40.81
CA LYS A 119 52.34 -15.44 -41.54
C LYS A 119 51.10 -15.68 -40.71
N CYS A 120 50.96 -16.81 -40.03
CA CYS A 120 49.83 -17.12 -39.19
C CYS A 120 49.81 -16.26 -37.91
N THR A 121 50.98 -15.94 -37.37
CA THR A 121 51.13 -15.03 -36.23
C THR A 121 50.62 -13.63 -36.57
N GLN A 122 51.03 -13.10 -37.72
CA GLN A 122 50.64 -11.74 -38.13
C GLN A 122 49.14 -11.66 -38.52
N GLN A 123 48.65 -12.65 -39.29
CA GLN A 123 47.29 -12.60 -39.85
C GLN A 123 46.19 -13.04 -38.86
N HIS A 124 46.49 -13.95 -37.94
CA HIS A 124 45.44 -14.60 -37.13
C HIS A 124 45.67 -14.47 -35.63
N LEU A 125 46.88 -14.81 -35.16
CA LEU A 125 47.09 -14.88 -33.69
C LEU A 125 47.06 -13.52 -33.03
N ARG A 126 47.60 -12.48 -33.64
CA ARG A 126 47.49 -11.10 -33.13
C ARG A 126 46.06 -10.63 -33.07
N LEU A 127 45.21 -11.03 -34.03
CA LEU A 127 43.80 -10.69 -33.99
C LEU A 127 43.07 -11.42 -32.87
N LEU A 128 43.33 -12.71 -32.66
CA LEU A 128 42.73 -13.49 -31.54
C LEU A 128 43.09 -12.91 -30.20
N LYS A 129 44.36 -12.52 -29.99
CA LYS A 129 44.82 -11.92 -28.71
C LYS A 129 44.17 -10.57 -28.38
N ASN A 130 43.84 -9.79 -29.38
CA ASN A 130 43.26 -8.48 -29.22
C ASN A 130 41.72 -8.50 -29.03
N VAL A 131 41.10 -9.69 -29.05
CA VAL A 131 39.66 -9.83 -28.83
C VAL A 131 39.36 -9.84 -27.35
N GLU A 132 38.62 -8.86 -26.87
CA GLU A 132 38.17 -8.74 -25.46
C GLU A 132 36.80 -9.37 -25.24
N ASP A 133 36.10 -9.72 -26.32
CA ASP A 133 34.77 -10.32 -26.25
C ASP A 133 34.86 -11.85 -26.34
N PRO A 134 34.53 -12.60 -25.28
CA PRO A 134 34.66 -14.05 -25.24
C PRO A 134 33.76 -14.78 -26.26
N ILE A 135 32.61 -14.22 -26.58
CA ILE A 135 31.71 -14.81 -27.60
C ILE A 135 32.37 -14.66 -29.00
N ARG A 136 32.90 -13.49 -29.28
CA ARG A 136 33.62 -13.23 -30.51
C ARG A 136 34.91 -14.07 -30.61
N LEU A 137 35.63 -14.21 -29.50
CA LEU A 137 36.82 -15.06 -29.43
C LEU A 137 36.48 -16.52 -29.74
N TYR A 138 35.39 -17.05 -29.15
CA TYR A 138 34.90 -18.39 -29.46
C TYR A 138 34.66 -18.59 -30.98
N TYR A 139 33.91 -17.67 -31.63
CA TYR A 139 33.67 -17.77 -33.07
C TYR A 139 34.94 -17.67 -33.88
N MET A 140 35.86 -16.79 -33.51
CA MET A 140 37.13 -16.64 -34.23
C MET A 140 38.00 -17.88 -34.09
N LEU A 141 38.10 -18.50 -32.91
CA LEU A 141 38.82 -19.77 -32.71
C LEU A 141 38.25 -20.91 -33.56
N ARG A 142 36.92 -20.92 -33.75
CA ARG A 142 36.23 -21.95 -34.59
C ARG A 142 36.30 -21.70 -36.07
N THR A 143 36.62 -20.49 -36.53
CA THR A 143 36.57 -20.09 -37.94
C THR A 143 37.94 -19.70 -38.51
N VAL A 144 38.95 -19.61 -37.67
CA VAL A 144 40.31 -19.27 -38.12
C VAL A 144 40.84 -20.33 -39.10
N ARG A 145 41.41 -19.90 -40.21
CA ARG A 145 42.02 -20.77 -41.19
C ARG A 145 43.54 -20.61 -41.18
N LEU A 146 44.21 -21.54 -40.57
CA LEU A 146 45.65 -21.60 -40.47
C LEU A 146 46.25 -22.17 -41.80
N CYS A 147 47.54 -21.97 -41.99
CA CYS A 147 48.26 -22.73 -43.02
C CYS A 147 48.35 -24.20 -42.60
N LYS A 148 48.56 -25.11 -43.57
CA LYS A 148 48.53 -26.54 -43.31
C LYS A 148 49.45 -27.00 -42.17
N VAL A 149 50.64 -26.46 -42.06
CA VAL A 149 51.60 -26.79 -41.01
C VAL A 149 51.14 -26.33 -39.65
N CYS A 150 50.66 -25.09 -39.54
CA CYS A 150 50.15 -24.56 -38.26
C CYS A 150 48.82 -25.21 -37.87
N ASP A 151 48.00 -25.63 -38.81
CA ASP A 151 46.74 -26.30 -38.55
C ASP A 151 46.97 -27.72 -37.99
N GLU A 152 47.90 -28.46 -38.56
CA GLU A 152 48.28 -29.77 -38.02
C GLU A 152 48.92 -29.71 -36.65
N GLN A 153 49.72 -28.68 -36.34
CA GLN A 153 50.42 -28.54 -35.06
C GLN A 153 49.57 -27.90 -33.98
N HIS A 154 48.79 -26.90 -34.30
CA HIS A 154 48.11 -26.04 -33.32
C HIS A 154 46.56 -26.02 -33.43
N GLY A 155 46.01 -26.54 -34.53
CA GLY A 155 44.57 -26.67 -34.69
C GLY A 155 43.87 -27.38 -33.51
N PRO A 156 44.41 -28.53 -33.03
CA PRO A 156 43.86 -29.23 -31.88
C PRO A 156 43.84 -28.36 -30.60
N ALA A 157 44.89 -27.55 -30.35
CA ALA A 157 44.96 -26.67 -29.21
C ALA A 157 43.92 -25.55 -29.26
N LEU A 158 43.74 -24.93 -30.44
CA LEU A 158 42.68 -23.93 -30.66
C LEU A 158 41.28 -24.52 -30.54
N ASP A 159 41.08 -25.77 -30.93
CA ASP A 159 39.79 -26.46 -30.75
C ASP A 159 39.54 -26.77 -29.28
N ILE A 160 40.53 -27.12 -28.47
CA ILE A 160 40.44 -27.28 -27.01
C ILE A 160 40.06 -25.95 -26.39
N LEU A 161 40.72 -24.83 -26.74
CA LEU A 161 40.37 -23.51 -26.20
C LEU A 161 38.95 -23.12 -26.55
N SER A 162 38.51 -23.40 -27.76
CA SER A 162 37.12 -23.14 -28.16
C SER A 162 36.13 -23.97 -27.34
N LYS A 163 36.44 -25.22 -27.01
CA LYS A 163 35.60 -26.07 -26.13
C LYS A 163 35.60 -25.58 -24.71
N GLN A 164 36.74 -25.15 -24.17
CA GLN A 164 36.80 -24.55 -22.82
C GLN A 164 35.93 -23.30 -22.70
N LEU A 165 35.95 -22.40 -23.68
CA LEU A 165 35.07 -21.25 -23.74
C LEU A 165 33.59 -21.67 -23.81
N PHE A 166 33.26 -22.71 -24.57
CA PHE A 166 31.91 -23.23 -24.70
C PHE A 166 31.38 -23.83 -23.38
N GLU A 167 32.23 -24.33 -22.48
CA GLU A 167 31.84 -24.85 -21.17
C GLU A 167 31.33 -23.75 -20.23
N VAL A 168 31.67 -22.48 -20.46
CA VAL A 168 31.16 -21.35 -19.67
C VAL A 168 29.66 -21.17 -19.90
N PRO A 169 28.81 -21.29 -18.85
CA PRO A 169 27.35 -21.27 -19.02
C PRO A 169 26.82 -20.03 -19.74
N ALA A 170 27.38 -18.86 -19.45
CA ALA A 170 27.02 -17.60 -20.08
C ALA A 170 27.34 -17.59 -21.59
N ILE A 171 28.49 -18.13 -22.03
CA ILE A 171 28.85 -18.24 -23.44
C ILE A 171 27.90 -19.20 -24.14
N ARG A 172 27.63 -20.37 -23.53
CA ARG A 172 26.68 -21.35 -24.08
C ARG A 172 25.27 -20.76 -24.24
N THR A 173 24.83 -19.97 -23.31
CA THR A 173 23.53 -19.27 -23.37
C THR A 173 23.52 -18.24 -24.51
N ALA A 174 24.57 -17.44 -24.59
CA ALA A 174 24.72 -16.43 -25.63
C ALA A 174 24.73 -17.03 -27.06
N LEU A 175 25.43 -18.13 -27.23
CA LEU A 175 25.52 -18.82 -28.56
C LEU A 175 24.16 -19.37 -29.04
N LYS A 176 23.25 -19.73 -28.14
CA LYS A 176 21.87 -20.15 -28.49
C LYS A 176 21.04 -19.02 -29.09
N ILE A 177 21.39 -17.77 -28.84
CA ILE A 177 20.65 -16.58 -29.29
C ILE A 177 20.98 -16.22 -30.74
N GLY A 178 22.19 -16.54 -31.18
CA GLY A 178 22.63 -16.36 -32.57
C GLY A 178 23.05 -14.93 -32.94
N ASP A 179 22.58 -13.90 -32.29
CA ASP A 179 23.00 -12.50 -32.44
C ASP A 179 23.82 -12.08 -31.20
N PRO A 180 25.11 -11.75 -31.35
CA PRO A 180 25.98 -11.35 -30.26
C PRO A 180 25.49 -10.11 -29.50
N ALA A 181 24.94 -9.13 -30.19
CA ALA A 181 24.44 -7.91 -29.54
C ALA A 181 23.21 -8.20 -28.65
N ALA A 182 22.25 -8.95 -29.18
CA ALA A 182 21.09 -9.41 -28.44
C ALA A 182 21.47 -10.33 -27.26
N ALA A 183 22.55 -11.14 -27.45
CA ALA A 183 23.06 -12.00 -26.39
C ALA A 183 23.54 -11.21 -25.18
N TRP A 184 24.30 -10.13 -25.38
CA TRP A 184 24.78 -9.29 -24.30
C TRP A 184 23.63 -8.58 -23.54
N HIS A 185 22.63 -8.11 -24.25
CA HIS A 185 21.45 -7.51 -23.63
C HIS A 185 20.56 -8.52 -22.86
N ARG A 186 20.66 -9.80 -23.18
CA ARG A 186 19.99 -10.86 -22.43
C ARG A 186 20.79 -11.33 -21.21
N LEU A 187 22.12 -11.35 -21.32
CA LEU A 187 23.00 -11.75 -20.21
C LEU A 187 23.07 -10.70 -19.11
N PHE A 188 23.06 -9.41 -19.47
CA PHE A 188 23.16 -8.31 -18.52
C PHE A 188 21.95 -7.42 -18.60
N ARG A 189 21.10 -7.51 -17.59
CA ARG A 189 19.86 -6.72 -17.47
C ARG A 189 19.93 -5.79 -16.26
N PRO A 190 20.63 -4.63 -16.38
CA PRO A 190 20.72 -3.72 -15.27
C PRO A 190 19.35 -3.15 -14.92
N VAL A 191 19.13 -2.92 -13.65
CA VAL A 191 18.11 -1.99 -13.21
C VAL A 191 18.56 -0.58 -13.60
N LEU A 192 17.74 0.12 -14.40
CA LEU A 192 18.01 1.50 -14.79
C LEU A 192 17.32 2.42 -13.80
N ILE A 193 18.12 3.21 -13.09
CA ILE A 193 17.59 4.18 -12.13
C ILE A 193 17.83 5.58 -12.71
N PRO A 194 16.78 6.37 -13.00
CA PRO A 194 16.93 7.78 -13.35
C PRO A 194 17.72 8.52 -12.26
N GLU A 195 18.53 9.50 -12.62
CA GLU A 195 19.39 10.24 -11.67
C GLU A 195 18.62 10.87 -10.52
N LEU A 196 17.35 11.22 -10.77
CA LEU A 196 16.43 11.80 -9.79
C LEU A 196 15.90 10.79 -8.74
N ILE A 197 16.03 9.47 -8.99
CA ILE A 197 15.57 8.41 -8.10
C ILE A 197 16.79 7.73 -7.50
N SER A 198 16.90 7.78 -6.19
CA SER A 198 17.97 7.09 -5.46
C SER A 198 17.53 5.73 -4.89
N SER A 199 16.24 5.47 -4.89
CA SER A 199 15.65 4.21 -4.41
C SER A 199 15.76 3.08 -5.46
N LYS A 200 15.77 1.84 -4.98
CA LYS A 200 15.81 0.64 -5.82
C LYS A 200 14.41 0.08 -6.04
N VAL A 201 14.14 -0.35 -7.27
CA VAL A 201 12.92 -1.10 -7.62
C VAL A 201 13.35 -2.37 -8.35
N ASP A 202 13.01 -3.53 -7.78
CA ASP A 202 13.24 -4.79 -8.48
C ASP A 202 12.24 -4.92 -9.63
N ARG A 203 12.77 -5.03 -10.85
CA ARG A 203 11.97 -5.07 -12.09
C ARG A 203 11.78 -6.49 -12.63
N HIS A 204 12.30 -7.50 -11.94
CA HIS A 204 12.07 -8.86 -12.36
C HIS A 204 10.63 -9.25 -12.00
N PRO A 205 9.81 -9.58 -13.01
CA PRO A 205 8.45 -10.02 -12.71
C PRO A 205 8.52 -11.31 -11.88
N PRO A 206 7.60 -11.50 -10.95
CA PRO A 206 7.51 -12.73 -10.18
C PRO A 206 7.36 -13.94 -11.12
N ASP A 207 7.96 -15.07 -10.73
CA ASP A 207 7.89 -16.32 -11.50
C ASP A 207 6.49 -16.96 -11.48
N THR A 208 5.66 -16.56 -10.50
CA THR A 208 4.30 -17.05 -10.32
C THR A 208 3.29 -16.16 -11.07
N PRO A 209 2.26 -16.74 -11.70
CA PRO A 209 1.23 -15.94 -12.37
C PRO A 209 0.47 -15.05 -11.37
N PRO A 210 0.13 -13.82 -11.76
CA PRO A 210 -0.59 -12.89 -10.89
C PRO A 210 -2.03 -13.35 -10.61
N VAL A 211 -2.47 -13.21 -9.37
CA VAL A 211 -3.87 -13.43 -8.95
C VAL A 211 -4.73 -12.20 -9.20
N GLU A 212 -4.12 -11.01 -9.22
CA GLU A 212 -4.79 -9.74 -9.53
C GLU A 212 -3.82 -8.83 -10.29
N THR A 213 -4.32 -8.09 -11.29
CA THR A 213 -3.55 -7.11 -12.06
C THR A 213 -4.42 -5.91 -12.38
N TYR A 214 -3.90 -4.70 -12.13
CA TYR A 214 -4.59 -3.43 -12.40
C TYR A 214 -3.59 -2.29 -12.60
N ASN A 215 -4.09 -1.12 -13.01
CA ASN A 215 -3.27 0.07 -13.22
C ASN A 215 -3.61 1.15 -12.19
N ILE A 216 -2.59 1.92 -11.79
CA ILE A 216 -2.71 3.12 -10.97
C ILE A 216 -2.05 4.26 -11.75
N GLY A 217 -2.87 5.10 -12.40
CA GLY A 217 -2.34 6.04 -13.38
C GLY A 217 -1.56 5.31 -14.46
N ALA A 218 -0.31 5.70 -14.69
CA ALA A 218 0.60 5.07 -15.64
C ALA A 218 1.37 3.86 -15.07
N ALA A 219 1.29 3.59 -13.78
CA ALA A 219 1.93 2.43 -13.15
C ALA A 219 1.04 1.18 -13.25
N ARG A 220 1.66 0.01 -13.42
CA ARG A 220 0.97 -1.28 -13.47
C ARG A 220 1.29 -2.10 -12.23
N VAL A 221 0.28 -2.64 -11.59
CA VAL A 221 0.39 -3.52 -10.42
C VAL A 221 0.06 -4.95 -10.80
N SER A 222 0.86 -5.89 -10.31
CA SER A 222 0.64 -7.33 -10.41
C SER A 222 0.85 -7.96 -9.04
N ILE A 223 -0.18 -8.61 -8.49
CA ILE A 223 -0.10 -9.27 -7.19
C ILE A 223 0.02 -10.76 -7.41
N CYS A 224 1.11 -11.35 -6.91
CA CYS A 224 1.46 -12.74 -7.11
C CYS A 224 1.56 -13.48 -5.78
N PRO A 225 1.17 -14.76 -5.68
CA PRO A 225 1.46 -15.56 -4.50
C PRO A 225 2.96 -15.79 -4.38
N SER A 226 3.49 -15.73 -3.15
CA SER A 226 4.87 -16.11 -2.89
C SER A 226 4.96 -17.64 -2.72
N ALA A 227 6.00 -18.25 -3.30
CA ALA A 227 6.23 -19.69 -3.14
C ALA A 227 6.74 -20.05 -1.73
N ASP A 228 7.51 -19.14 -1.10
CA ASP A 228 8.27 -19.43 0.12
C ASP A 228 7.71 -18.73 1.38
N ARG A 229 6.68 -17.91 1.23
CA ARG A 229 6.12 -17.08 2.31
C ARG A 229 4.59 -17.05 2.26
N PRO A 230 3.94 -16.80 3.41
CA PRO A 230 2.48 -16.63 3.45
C PRO A 230 2.01 -15.31 2.82
N ASP A 231 2.92 -14.34 2.63
CA ASP A 231 2.63 -13.02 2.08
C ASP A 231 2.54 -13.09 0.55
N HIS A 232 1.79 -12.16 -0.04
CA HIS A 232 1.79 -11.95 -1.48
C HIS A 232 2.92 -11.01 -1.91
N LEU A 233 3.34 -11.10 -3.17
CA LEU A 233 4.24 -10.15 -3.80
C LEU A 233 3.42 -9.09 -4.54
N TYR A 234 3.50 -7.85 -4.09
CA TYR A 234 2.90 -6.69 -4.76
C TYR A 234 3.96 -6.07 -5.67
N HIS A 235 3.97 -6.49 -6.92
CA HIS A 235 4.92 -6.00 -7.92
C HIS A 235 4.33 -4.80 -8.64
N ILE A 236 5.05 -3.67 -8.64
CA ILE A 236 4.65 -2.46 -9.34
C ILE A 236 5.69 -2.08 -10.40
N ASP A 237 5.22 -1.92 -11.63
CA ASP A 237 6.00 -1.41 -12.75
C ASP A 237 5.78 0.09 -12.89
N TYR A 238 6.84 0.85 -12.66
CA TYR A 238 6.81 2.31 -12.75
C TYR A 238 7.18 2.80 -14.15
N PRO A 239 6.45 3.78 -14.71
CA PRO A 239 6.77 4.36 -16.01
C PRO A 239 8.14 5.03 -16.05
N GLU A 240 8.68 5.51 -14.92
CA GLU A 240 10.01 6.09 -14.78
C GLU A 240 11.13 5.20 -15.31
N PHE A 241 10.97 3.90 -15.20
CA PHE A 241 11.98 2.92 -15.63
C PHE A 241 11.76 2.41 -17.08
N MET A 242 10.74 2.92 -17.77
CA MET A 242 10.39 2.55 -19.13
C MET A 242 10.59 3.71 -20.12
N LEU A 243 11.09 4.86 -19.65
CA LEU A 243 11.28 6.05 -20.47
C LEU A 243 12.31 5.86 -21.57
N SER A 244 12.01 6.38 -22.74
CA SER A 244 12.96 6.47 -23.84
C SER A 244 14.06 7.52 -23.55
N ASN A 245 15.20 7.41 -24.26
CA ASN A 245 16.28 8.38 -24.09
C ASN A 245 15.87 9.85 -24.32
N PRO A 246 15.03 10.21 -25.31
CA PRO A 246 14.52 11.57 -25.44
C PRO A 246 13.69 12.03 -24.25
N GLN A 247 12.81 11.18 -23.74
CA GLN A 247 11.98 11.46 -22.57
C GLN A 247 12.80 11.67 -21.30
N LEU A 248 13.81 10.81 -21.07
CA LEU A 248 14.75 10.98 -19.93
C LEU A 248 15.49 12.30 -20.01
N LYS A 249 15.97 12.72 -21.22
CA LYS A 249 16.65 14.01 -21.39
C LYS A 249 15.70 15.18 -21.13
N ALA A 250 14.47 15.13 -21.64
CA ALA A 250 13.49 16.18 -21.41
C ALA A 250 13.16 16.33 -19.92
N LEU A 251 12.95 15.21 -19.23
CA LEU A 251 12.69 15.18 -17.81
C LEU A 251 13.86 15.75 -16.99
N GLN A 252 15.11 15.36 -17.30
CA GLN A 252 16.30 15.90 -16.65
C GLN A 252 16.45 17.42 -16.88
N ALA A 253 16.20 17.90 -18.10
CA ALA A 253 16.26 19.31 -18.41
C ALA A 253 15.23 20.11 -17.56
N ALA A 254 14.00 19.58 -17.43
CA ALA A 254 12.97 20.19 -16.60
C ALA A 254 13.36 20.24 -15.12
N PHE A 255 13.97 19.18 -14.58
CA PHE A 255 14.47 19.16 -13.19
C PHE A 255 15.56 20.19 -12.94
N VAL A 256 16.52 20.35 -13.87
CA VAL A 256 17.59 21.35 -13.77
C VAL A 256 17.03 22.77 -13.70
N VAL A 257 15.97 23.07 -14.46
CA VAL A 257 15.32 24.38 -14.43
C VAL A 257 14.71 24.65 -13.05
N VAL A 258 13.95 23.68 -12.49
CA VAL A 258 13.34 23.83 -11.16
C VAL A 258 14.38 24.00 -10.06
N THR A 259 15.48 23.24 -10.13
CA THR A 259 16.55 23.34 -9.12
C THR A 259 17.26 24.69 -9.16
N LYS A 260 17.33 25.35 -10.33
CA LYS A 260 17.96 26.66 -10.48
C LYS A 260 17.02 27.81 -10.14
N GLU A 261 15.76 27.73 -10.49
CA GLU A 261 14.79 28.81 -10.31
C GLU A 261 14.24 28.91 -8.89
N GLN A 262 14.54 27.96 -7.98
CA GLN A 262 14.07 27.87 -6.59
C GLN A 262 12.82 28.74 -6.36
N PRO A 263 11.61 28.26 -6.65
CA PRO A 263 10.40 29.04 -6.44
C PRO A 263 10.31 29.41 -4.96
N ASP A 264 9.98 30.68 -4.68
CA ASP A 264 9.88 31.24 -3.34
C ASP A 264 9.08 30.35 -2.40
N ILE A 265 9.63 30.11 -1.21
CA ILE A 265 9.18 29.11 -0.22
C ILE A 265 7.86 29.51 0.49
N GLU A 266 7.32 30.70 0.22
CA GLU A 266 6.10 31.21 0.89
C GLU A 266 4.78 30.56 0.41
N HIS A 267 4.81 29.66 -0.57
CA HIS A 267 3.59 29.05 -1.11
C HIS A 267 3.19 27.77 -0.36
N SER A 268 1.89 27.60 -0.17
CA SER A 268 1.36 26.34 0.35
C SER A 268 1.73 25.16 -0.56
N ALA A 269 1.75 23.94 0.00
CA ALA A 269 2.08 22.74 -0.78
C ALA A 269 1.20 22.56 -2.02
N VAL A 270 -0.07 22.96 -1.94
CA VAL A 270 -1.04 22.92 -3.04
C VAL A 270 -0.71 23.95 -4.14
N GLU A 271 -0.36 25.17 -3.75
CA GLU A 271 0.03 26.23 -4.68
C GLU A 271 1.33 25.90 -5.40
N MET A 272 2.31 25.34 -4.66
CA MET A 272 3.56 24.85 -5.24
C MET A 272 3.31 23.77 -6.29
N ARG A 273 2.43 22.79 -6.00
CA ARG A 273 2.08 21.74 -6.98
C ARG A 273 1.42 22.32 -8.23
N LYS A 274 0.53 23.32 -8.08
CA LYS A 274 -0.08 24.02 -9.22
C LYS A 274 0.93 24.81 -10.05
N LEU A 275 1.88 25.50 -9.40
CA LEU A 275 2.95 26.23 -10.07
C LEU A 275 3.84 25.28 -10.89
N LEU A 276 4.29 24.19 -10.27
CA LEU A 276 5.12 23.18 -10.92
C LEU A 276 4.36 22.45 -12.04
N ALA A 277 3.04 22.29 -11.94
CA ALA A 277 2.24 21.74 -13.02
C ALA A 277 2.23 22.63 -14.27
N ARG A 278 2.11 23.98 -14.08
CA ARG A 278 2.21 24.94 -15.19
C ARG A 278 3.62 24.96 -15.80
N LEU A 279 4.65 24.85 -14.97
CA LEU A 279 6.03 24.77 -15.42
C LEU A 279 6.28 23.48 -16.22
N ALA A 280 5.74 22.34 -15.78
CA ALA A 280 5.80 21.08 -16.49
C ALA A 280 5.14 21.17 -17.88
N ASP A 281 3.97 21.80 -17.98
CA ASP A 281 3.29 22.02 -19.28
C ASP A 281 4.19 22.82 -20.24
N LYS A 282 4.92 23.82 -19.73
CA LYS A 282 5.84 24.64 -20.51
C LYS A 282 7.11 23.90 -20.94
N LEU A 283 7.69 23.09 -20.05
CA LEU A 283 9.00 22.46 -20.26
C LEU A 283 8.91 21.10 -20.95
N LEU A 284 7.87 20.31 -20.66
CA LEU A 284 7.72 18.94 -21.16
C LEU A 284 6.73 18.85 -22.34
N GLY A 285 6.00 19.95 -22.61
CA GLY A 285 4.94 19.98 -23.60
C GLY A 285 3.63 19.37 -23.08
N ALA A 286 2.51 19.90 -23.57
CA ALA A 286 1.15 19.48 -23.12
C ALA A 286 0.76 18.05 -23.56
N HIS A 287 1.60 17.37 -24.35
CA HIS A 287 1.24 16.12 -25.02
C HIS A 287 1.79 14.83 -24.36
N ASP A 288 2.61 14.92 -23.30
CA ASP A 288 3.10 13.73 -22.59
C ASP A 288 2.66 13.78 -21.11
N PRO A 289 1.43 13.30 -20.83
CA PRO A 289 0.88 13.31 -19.46
C PRO A 289 1.69 12.43 -18.49
N VAL A 290 2.37 11.40 -19.00
CA VAL A 290 3.19 10.49 -18.19
C VAL A 290 4.43 11.22 -17.68
N LEU A 291 5.14 11.97 -18.53
CA LEU A 291 6.30 12.77 -18.11
C LEU A 291 5.91 13.86 -17.10
N LYS A 292 4.76 14.48 -17.29
CA LYS A 292 4.23 15.48 -16.35
C LYS A 292 3.92 14.85 -14.99
N GLU A 293 3.28 13.68 -14.97
CA GLU A 293 2.98 12.95 -13.74
C GLU A 293 4.28 12.58 -13.00
N ILE A 294 5.28 12.03 -13.69
CA ILE A 294 6.60 11.71 -13.13
C ILE A 294 7.26 12.97 -12.56
N PHE A 295 7.28 14.06 -13.32
CA PHE A 295 7.89 15.32 -12.89
C PHE A 295 7.24 15.82 -11.59
N LEU A 296 5.92 15.88 -11.52
CA LEU A 296 5.19 16.35 -10.35
C LEU A 296 5.41 15.45 -9.13
N ARG A 297 5.40 14.16 -9.34
CA ARG A 297 5.62 13.14 -8.31
C ARG A 297 6.98 13.30 -7.63
N HIS A 298 8.02 13.57 -8.40
CA HIS A 298 9.37 13.70 -7.88
C HIS A 298 9.79 15.12 -7.49
N THR A 299 8.99 16.16 -7.81
CA THR A 299 9.25 17.55 -7.38
C THR A 299 8.37 17.99 -6.22
N ALA A 300 7.06 17.87 -6.37
CA ALA A 300 6.06 18.32 -5.40
C ALA A 300 5.25 17.17 -4.76
N GLY A 301 5.49 15.95 -5.17
CA GLY A 301 4.79 14.76 -4.71
C GLY A 301 5.59 13.93 -3.71
N TYR A 302 5.26 12.63 -3.67
CA TYR A 302 5.78 11.67 -2.70
C TYR A 302 6.67 10.60 -3.37
N GLY A 303 7.24 10.90 -4.53
CA GLY A 303 8.13 10.01 -5.27
C GLY A 303 7.49 8.65 -5.58
N LEU A 304 8.25 7.58 -5.42
CA LEU A 304 7.77 6.22 -5.69
C LEU A 304 6.62 5.77 -4.79
N LEU A 305 6.38 6.44 -3.66
CA LEU A 305 5.23 6.12 -2.79
C LEU A 305 3.91 6.70 -3.33
N GLU A 306 3.94 7.70 -4.21
CA GLU A 306 2.71 8.37 -4.66
C GLU A 306 1.69 7.43 -5.33
N PRO A 307 2.06 6.49 -6.21
CA PRO A 307 1.11 5.51 -6.73
C PRO A 307 0.52 4.60 -5.65
N LEU A 308 1.32 4.18 -4.66
CA LEU A 308 0.80 3.38 -3.54
C LEU A 308 -0.18 4.19 -2.70
N LEU A 309 0.12 5.49 -2.47
CA LEU A 309 -0.80 6.40 -1.78
C LEU A 309 -2.10 6.62 -2.56
N ALA A 310 -2.07 6.55 -3.87
CA ALA A 310 -3.25 6.66 -4.73
C ALA A 310 -4.03 5.35 -4.87
N ASP A 311 -3.42 4.19 -4.54
CA ASP A 311 -4.06 2.88 -4.67
C ASP A 311 -5.16 2.66 -3.61
N THR A 312 -6.41 2.71 -4.03
CA THR A 312 -7.57 2.51 -3.14
C THR A 312 -7.76 1.06 -2.69
N HIS A 313 -7.04 0.09 -3.27
CA HIS A 313 -7.05 -1.29 -2.81
C HIS A 313 -6.16 -1.51 -1.58
N LEU A 314 -5.26 -0.57 -1.26
CA LEU A 314 -4.40 -0.64 -0.10
C LEU A 314 -5.05 0.01 1.14
N THR A 315 -4.95 -0.65 2.27
CA THR A 315 -5.39 -0.11 3.57
C THR A 315 -4.25 0.50 4.36
N ASP A 316 -3.07 -0.12 4.30
CA ASP A 316 -1.89 0.33 5.02
C ASP A 316 -0.64 0.20 4.12
N ILE A 317 0.31 1.13 4.28
CA ILE A 317 1.64 1.12 3.66
C ILE A 317 2.63 1.41 4.76
N TYR A 318 3.71 0.66 4.89
CA TYR A 318 4.73 0.93 5.89
C TYR A 318 6.14 0.68 5.39
N VAL A 319 7.04 1.48 5.92
CA VAL A 319 8.46 1.43 5.69
C VAL A 319 9.14 1.39 7.04
N ASP A 320 9.66 0.23 7.42
CA ASP A 320 10.34 0.09 8.70
C ASP A 320 11.71 0.76 8.67
N SER A 321 12.07 1.43 9.78
CA SER A 321 13.39 1.98 9.94
C SER A 321 14.43 0.87 9.78
N GLY A 322 15.42 1.08 8.94
CA GLY A 322 16.51 0.14 8.72
C GLY A 322 16.31 -0.85 7.57
N SER A 323 15.15 -1.49 7.34
CA SER A 323 14.94 -2.38 6.18
C SER A 323 14.76 -1.60 4.88
N ARG A 324 14.11 -0.45 4.98
CA ARG A 324 13.77 0.44 3.85
C ARG A 324 12.93 -0.22 2.75
N MET A 325 12.53 -1.48 2.95
CA MET A 325 11.58 -2.16 2.09
C MET A 325 10.17 -1.63 2.35
N VAL A 326 9.42 -1.41 1.31
CA VAL A 326 8.03 -0.99 1.42
C VAL A 326 7.15 -2.22 1.53
N HIS A 327 6.30 -2.25 2.55
CA HIS A 327 5.27 -3.26 2.77
C HIS A 327 3.90 -2.63 2.60
N VAL A 328 2.94 -3.40 2.13
CA VAL A 328 1.57 -2.93 1.94
C VAL A 328 0.55 -3.96 2.42
N VAL A 329 -0.61 -3.50 2.85
CA VAL A 329 -1.74 -4.37 3.18
C VAL A 329 -2.84 -4.17 2.15
N HIS A 330 -3.08 -5.18 1.33
CA HIS A 330 -4.15 -5.16 0.35
C HIS A 330 -5.49 -5.54 0.99
N ALA A 331 -6.55 -4.80 0.71
CA ALA A 331 -7.85 -4.94 1.37
C ALA A 331 -8.47 -6.36 1.29
N LYS A 332 -8.21 -7.08 0.18
CA LYS A 332 -8.71 -8.44 -0.05
C LYS A 332 -7.67 -9.52 0.24
N LEU A 333 -6.40 -9.28 -0.13
CA LEU A 333 -5.35 -10.29 -0.13
C LEU A 333 -4.46 -10.24 1.12
N GLY A 334 -4.60 -9.20 1.97
CA GLY A 334 -3.84 -9.06 3.21
C GLY A 334 -2.43 -8.53 3.00
N GLU A 335 -1.48 -9.03 3.78
CA GLU A 335 -0.08 -8.57 3.79
C GLU A 335 0.62 -8.88 2.48
N CYS A 336 1.32 -7.88 1.94
CA CYS A 336 2.08 -7.99 0.72
C CYS A 336 3.45 -7.31 0.86
N ILE A 337 4.46 -7.88 0.23
CA ILE A 337 5.80 -7.31 0.12
C ILE A 337 5.91 -6.67 -1.26
N THR A 338 6.38 -5.42 -1.33
CA THR A 338 6.59 -4.75 -2.61
C THR A 338 7.98 -5.03 -3.18
N ASN A 339 8.16 -4.67 -4.45
CA ASN A 339 9.47 -4.66 -5.11
C ASN A 339 10.25 -3.34 -4.91
N ILE A 340 9.90 -2.52 -3.89
CA ILE A 340 10.47 -1.18 -3.67
C ILE A 340 11.36 -1.17 -2.44
N HIS A 341 12.59 -0.66 -2.59
CA HIS A 341 13.50 -0.36 -1.50
C HIS A 341 13.85 1.14 -1.52
N LEU A 342 13.38 1.87 -0.52
CA LEU A 342 13.63 3.31 -0.43
C LEU A 342 15.06 3.59 0.02
N SER A 343 15.68 4.60 -0.59
CA SER A 343 16.97 5.10 -0.14
C SER A 343 16.81 6.02 1.06
N SER A 344 17.89 6.24 1.82
CA SER A 344 17.89 7.23 2.90
C SER A 344 17.61 8.65 2.38
N GLU A 345 18.07 8.96 1.17
CA GLU A 345 17.85 10.24 0.51
C GLU A 345 16.37 10.48 0.20
N ASP A 346 15.68 9.48 -0.37
CA ASP A 346 14.26 9.60 -0.68
C ASP A 346 13.40 9.62 0.59
N LEU A 347 13.81 8.93 1.68
CA LEU A 347 13.18 9.04 3.00
C LEU A 347 13.34 10.45 3.61
N GLU A 348 14.48 11.11 3.43
CA GLU A 348 14.65 12.49 3.90
C GLU A 348 13.85 13.50 3.04
N LYS A 349 13.76 13.30 1.72
CA LYS A 349 12.85 14.08 0.84
C LYS A 349 11.40 13.94 1.31
N LEU A 350 10.99 12.70 1.60
CA LEU A 350 9.66 12.40 2.15
C LEU A 350 9.43 13.09 3.50
N SER A 351 10.40 13.01 4.42
CA SER A 351 10.37 13.70 5.72
C SER A 351 10.19 15.20 5.57
N THR A 352 10.96 15.80 4.67
CA THR A 352 10.87 17.24 4.37
C THR A 352 9.50 17.62 3.81
N ARG A 353 8.96 16.79 2.91
CA ARG A 353 7.63 16.99 2.33
C ARG A 353 6.53 16.90 3.39
N LEU A 354 6.60 15.91 4.25
CA LEU A 354 5.62 15.70 5.32
C LEU A 354 5.68 16.85 6.36
N ARG A 355 6.87 17.39 6.68
CA ARG A 355 7.00 18.59 7.51
C ARG A 355 6.29 19.78 6.87
N ALA A 356 6.52 20.02 5.58
CA ALA A 356 5.90 21.13 4.86
C ALA A 356 4.37 21.04 4.80
N VAL A 357 3.83 19.82 4.61
CA VAL A 357 2.38 19.57 4.55
C VAL A 357 1.73 19.68 5.92
N SER A 358 2.37 19.13 6.96
CA SER A 358 1.79 19.10 8.32
C SER A 358 2.00 20.39 9.10
N GLY A 359 2.96 21.25 8.69
CA GLY A 359 3.40 22.39 9.49
C GLY A 359 4.08 22.02 10.81
N ARG A 360 4.43 20.75 11.02
CA ARG A 360 5.01 20.21 12.27
C ARG A 360 6.49 19.90 12.11
N PRO A 361 7.31 20.14 13.14
CA PRO A 361 8.72 19.72 13.12
C PRO A 361 8.79 18.19 13.09
N PHE A 362 9.80 17.67 12.37
CA PHE A 362 10.12 16.25 12.35
C PHE A 362 11.64 16.12 12.19
N ASP A 363 12.33 16.14 13.33
CA ASP A 363 13.78 16.12 13.46
C ASP A 363 14.20 15.40 14.74
N ALA A 364 15.47 15.46 15.12
CA ALA A 364 15.97 14.82 16.34
C ALA A 364 15.34 15.35 17.63
N SER A 365 14.88 16.61 17.64
CA SER A 365 14.20 17.20 18.81
C SER A 365 12.71 16.85 18.86
N SER A 366 12.12 16.58 17.72
CA SER A 366 10.72 16.18 17.53
C SER A 366 10.65 14.92 16.66
N PRO A 367 11.05 13.74 17.19
CA PRO A 367 11.29 12.55 16.40
C PRO A 367 10.03 11.78 15.97
N VAL A 368 8.85 12.24 16.36
CA VAL A 368 7.56 11.63 16.01
C VAL A 368 6.71 12.62 15.23
N LEU A 369 6.19 12.19 14.09
CA LEU A 369 5.30 12.96 13.23
C LEU A 369 3.94 12.29 13.10
N HIS A 370 2.88 13.05 13.26
CA HIS A 370 1.53 12.68 12.84
C HIS A 370 1.03 13.71 11.83
N ALA A 371 0.63 13.26 10.65
CA ALA A 371 0.17 14.10 9.56
C ALA A 371 -1.01 13.47 8.81
N GLU A 372 -1.72 14.27 8.04
CA GLU A 372 -2.74 13.82 7.11
C GLU A 372 -2.42 14.28 5.70
N LEU A 373 -2.58 13.37 4.75
CA LEU A 373 -2.50 13.62 3.32
C LEU A 373 -3.93 13.64 2.78
N GLU A 374 -4.55 14.82 2.83
CA GLU A 374 -5.97 15.00 2.47
C GLU A 374 -6.24 14.57 1.02
N ASP A 375 -5.32 14.89 0.09
CA ASP A 375 -5.42 14.55 -1.34
C ASP A 375 -5.54 13.03 -1.58
N PHE A 376 -5.03 12.21 -0.67
CA PHE A 376 -5.04 10.75 -0.77
C PHE A 376 -5.96 10.08 0.26
N GLY A 377 -6.54 10.85 1.18
CA GLY A 377 -7.31 10.30 2.29
C GLY A 377 -6.46 9.37 3.19
N VAL A 378 -5.18 9.72 3.41
CA VAL A 378 -4.22 8.88 4.11
C VAL A 378 -3.67 9.60 5.34
N ARG A 379 -3.66 8.90 6.48
CA ARG A 379 -2.98 9.32 7.70
C ARG A 379 -1.55 8.80 7.71
N VAL A 380 -0.62 9.62 8.18
CA VAL A 380 0.80 9.28 8.27
C VAL A 380 1.26 9.33 9.71
N ALA A 381 1.96 8.31 10.14
CA ALA A 381 2.79 8.31 11.35
C ALA A 381 4.25 8.12 10.92
N GLY A 382 5.11 9.06 11.33
CA GLY A 382 6.56 9.00 11.09
C GLY A 382 7.31 8.90 12.41
N ILE A 383 8.40 8.16 12.41
CA ILE A 383 9.32 8.02 13.54
C ILE A 383 10.76 8.02 13.04
N ARG A 384 11.65 8.69 13.78
CA ARG A 384 13.07 8.77 13.45
C ARG A 384 13.96 8.73 14.69
N GLU A 385 15.26 8.71 14.51
CA GLU A 385 16.22 8.85 15.61
C GLU A 385 15.97 10.16 16.40
N PRO A 386 16.07 10.11 17.75
CA PRO A 386 16.57 9.01 18.59
C PRO A 386 15.57 7.94 19.00
N CYS A 387 14.30 8.00 18.52
CA CYS A 387 13.28 7.01 18.89
C CYS A 387 13.40 5.68 18.12
N THR A 388 14.28 5.61 17.13
CA THR A 388 14.64 4.39 16.38
C THR A 388 16.14 4.18 16.40
N TYR A 389 16.60 2.96 16.19
CA TYR A 389 18.03 2.61 16.13
C TYR A 389 18.62 2.70 14.73
N SER A 390 17.83 2.85 13.68
CA SER A 390 18.31 2.68 12.31
C SER A 390 17.56 3.55 11.29
N GLY A 391 17.50 4.85 11.56
CA GLY A 391 16.96 5.83 10.62
C GLY A 391 15.46 6.07 10.75
N THR A 392 14.82 6.48 9.66
CA THR A 392 13.43 6.95 9.66
C THR A 392 12.49 5.84 9.18
N GLY A 393 11.37 5.66 9.87
CA GLY A 393 10.27 4.77 9.49
C GLY A 393 8.96 5.53 9.32
N PHE A 394 8.07 5.00 8.47
CA PHE A 394 6.77 5.57 8.19
C PHE A 394 5.69 4.50 8.13
N ALA A 395 4.51 4.84 8.63
CA ALA A 395 3.28 4.08 8.43
C ALA A 395 2.20 5.02 7.86
N PHE A 396 1.58 4.58 6.77
CA PHE A 396 0.50 5.28 6.11
C PHE A 396 -0.75 4.43 6.21
N ARG A 397 -1.84 5.00 6.67
CA ARG A 397 -3.12 4.31 6.82
C ARG A 397 -4.21 5.05 6.06
N ARG A 398 -4.85 4.36 5.13
CA ARG A 398 -5.95 4.91 4.33
C ARG A 398 -7.21 5.05 5.17
N ARG A 399 -7.83 6.22 5.09
CA ARG A 399 -9.19 6.42 5.57
C ARG A 399 -10.18 5.83 4.58
N LYS A 400 -11.27 5.32 5.08
CA LYS A 400 -12.39 4.92 4.23
C LYS A 400 -13.15 6.16 3.79
N GLU A 401 -13.31 6.32 2.50
CA GLU A 401 -14.07 7.43 1.91
C GLU A 401 -15.57 7.24 2.08
N THR A 402 -16.02 6.00 2.09
CA THR A 402 -17.43 5.63 2.26
C THR A 402 -17.64 4.86 3.56
N PRO A 403 -18.72 5.13 4.30
CA PRO A 403 -19.02 4.39 5.52
C PRO A 403 -19.48 2.96 5.19
N TRP A 404 -19.07 2.00 6.00
CA TRP A 404 -19.72 0.71 6.01
C TRP A 404 -21.15 0.84 6.49
N THR A 405 -22.05 0.02 5.94
CA THR A 405 -23.45 -0.05 6.34
C THR A 405 -23.71 -1.30 7.18
N LEU A 406 -24.85 -1.34 7.88
CA LEU A 406 -25.30 -2.59 8.52
C LEU A 406 -25.50 -3.70 7.45
N GLY A 407 -25.82 -3.31 6.22
CA GLY A 407 -25.91 -4.21 5.06
C GLY A 407 -24.58 -4.87 4.72
N ASP A 408 -23.51 -4.09 4.65
CA ASP A 408 -22.16 -4.63 4.42
C ASP A 408 -21.72 -5.58 5.53
N PHE A 409 -21.99 -5.23 6.78
CA PHE A 409 -21.69 -6.10 7.92
C PHE A 409 -22.48 -7.41 7.89
N MET A 410 -23.74 -7.38 7.45
CA MET A 410 -24.52 -8.61 7.24
C MET A 410 -23.93 -9.46 6.11
N ARG A 411 -23.50 -8.85 5.01
CA ARG A 411 -22.90 -9.56 3.87
C ARG A 411 -21.63 -10.31 4.26
N VAL A 412 -20.77 -9.73 5.11
CA VAL A 412 -19.53 -10.38 5.58
C VAL A 412 -19.75 -11.23 6.85
N GLY A 413 -20.99 -11.37 7.32
CA GLY A 413 -21.32 -12.17 8.47
C GLY A 413 -20.87 -11.61 9.84
N MET A 414 -20.54 -10.31 9.91
CA MET A 414 -20.19 -9.68 11.18
C MET A 414 -21.39 -9.57 12.11
N LEU A 415 -22.59 -9.34 11.56
CA LEU A 415 -23.86 -9.34 12.29
C LEU A 415 -24.98 -10.00 11.48
N SER A 416 -26.03 -10.41 12.18
CA SER A 416 -27.21 -11.01 11.56
C SER A 416 -28.26 -9.95 11.17
N PRO A 417 -29.21 -10.24 10.27
CA PRO A 417 -30.35 -9.35 10.00
C PRO A 417 -31.15 -9.00 11.25
N GLU A 418 -31.25 -9.95 12.21
CA GLU A 418 -31.91 -9.75 13.49
C GLU A 418 -31.20 -8.68 14.32
N ALA A 419 -29.85 -8.73 14.40
CA ALA A 419 -29.05 -7.71 15.08
C ALA A 419 -29.20 -6.35 14.39
N ALA A 420 -29.13 -6.32 13.05
CA ALA A 420 -29.28 -5.08 12.29
C ALA A 420 -30.65 -4.43 12.49
N GLY A 421 -31.72 -5.21 12.50
CA GLY A 421 -33.07 -4.73 12.76
C GLY A 421 -33.26 -4.20 14.18
N LEU A 422 -32.70 -4.89 15.17
CA LEU A 422 -32.72 -4.44 16.57
C LEU A 422 -31.92 -3.13 16.73
N LEU A 423 -30.71 -3.06 16.17
CA LEU A 423 -29.89 -1.84 16.22
C LEU A 423 -30.59 -0.65 15.55
N SER A 424 -31.23 -0.85 14.41
CA SER A 424 -32.03 0.19 13.73
C SER A 424 -33.18 0.68 14.64
N PHE A 425 -33.85 -0.19 15.40
CA PHE A 425 -34.89 0.19 16.35
C PHE A 425 -34.31 0.98 17.52
N LEU A 426 -33.21 0.55 18.10
CA LEU A 426 -32.55 1.21 19.24
C LEU A 426 -32.05 2.61 18.86
N MET A 427 -31.50 2.77 17.65
CA MET A 427 -31.08 4.08 17.12
C MET A 427 -32.27 5.04 16.91
N ASP A 428 -33.35 4.57 16.30
CA ASP A 428 -34.58 5.34 16.13
C ASP A 428 -35.29 5.64 17.46
N GLY A 429 -35.03 4.81 18.48
CA GLY A 429 -35.49 4.98 19.86
C GLY A 429 -34.61 5.82 20.73
N HIS A 430 -33.55 6.39 20.20
CA HIS A 430 -32.58 7.23 20.90
C HIS A 430 -31.92 6.55 22.11
N ALA A 431 -31.52 5.29 21.98
CA ALA A 431 -30.74 4.60 23.01
C ALA A 431 -29.30 5.09 23.04
N SER A 432 -28.70 5.28 24.21
CA SER A 432 -27.29 5.58 24.38
C SER A 432 -26.48 4.31 24.28
N LEU A 433 -25.44 4.30 23.35
CA LEU A 433 -24.72 3.10 22.96
C LEU A 433 -23.21 3.22 23.23
N LEU A 434 -22.63 2.15 23.76
CA LEU A 434 -21.18 1.96 23.81
C LEU A 434 -20.78 0.82 22.86
N VAL A 435 -19.93 1.11 21.89
CA VAL A 435 -19.37 0.09 20.98
C VAL A 435 -18.01 -0.35 21.51
N VAL A 436 -17.90 -1.59 21.88
CA VAL A 436 -16.78 -2.14 22.65
C VAL A 436 -16.08 -3.24 21.88
N GLY A 437 -14.78 -3.38 22.06
CA GLY A 437 -14.01 -4.46 21.43
C GLY A 437 -12.51 -4.19 21.39
N PRO A 438 -11.69 -5.18 21.02
CA PRO A 438 -10.25 -5.03 20.85
C PRO A 438 -9.92 -4.13 19.64
N ARG A 439 -8.63 -3.81 19.47
CA ARG A 439 -8.15 -3.11 18.26
C ARG A 439 -8.52 -3.89 16.99
N SER A 440 -8.85 -3.18 15.93
CA SER A 440 -9.21 -3.74 14.60
C SER A 440 -10.47 -4.63 14.59
N SER A 441 -11.28 -4.67 15.64
CA SER A 441 -12.55 -5.41 15.68
C SER A 441 -13.70 -4.74 14.91
N GLY A 442 -13.50 -3.50 14.43
CA GLY A 442 -14.48 -2.76 13.63
C GLY A 442 -15.39 -1.83 14.45
N LYS A 443 -14.99 -1.42 15.68
CA LYS A 443 -15.77 -0.51 16.54
C LYS A 443 -16.18 0.77 15.84
N THR A 444 -15.20 1.56 15.35
CA THR A 444 -15.46 2.84 14.68
C THR A 444 -16.30 2.65 13.41
N SER A 445 -16.04 1.58 12.65
CA SER A 445 -16.84 1.28 11.46
C SER A 445 -18.29 0.91 11.82
N LEU A 446 -18.52 0.17 12.91
CA LEU A 446 -19.87 -0.15 13.38
C LEU A 446 -20.57 1.12 13.92
N MET A 447 -19.87 1.93 14.71
CA MET A 447 -20.37 3.22 15.18
C MET A 447 -20.80 4.11 14.00
N THR A 448 -19.92 4.26 12.98
CA THR A 448 -20.24 5.06 11.80
C THR A 448 -21.45 4.51 11.04
N SER A 449 -21.60 3.18 10.94
CA SER A 449 -22.77 2.57 10.30
C SER A 449 -24.07 2.84 11.03
N LEU A 450 -24.03 2.97 12.37
CA LEU A 450 -25.19 3.34 13.18
C LEU A 450 -25.65 4.77 12.91
N LEU A 451 -24.74 5.66 12.49
CA LEU A 451 -25.13 7.03 12.09
C LEU A 451 -26.06 7.05 10.87
N LEU A 452 -25.93 6.05 9.97
CA LEU A 452 -26.83 5.91 8.83
C LEU A 452 -28.25 5.46 9.23
N GLU A 453 -28.42 4.94 10.44
CA GLU A 453 -29.73 4.59 11.02
C GLU A 453 -30.42 5.77 11.71
N VAL A 454 -29.71 6.88 11.90
CA VAL A 454 -30.24 8.10 12.47
C VAL A 454 -31.14 8.80 11.45
N ASN A 455 -32.25 9.35 11.91
CA ASN A 455 -33.09 10.20 11.09
C ASN A 455 -32.33 11.49 10.70
N GLN A 456 -32.27 11.83 9.42
CA GLN A 456 -31.59 13.02 8.89
C GLN A 456 -32.09 14.36 9.46
N ASN A 457 -33.26 14.39 10.09
CA ASN A 457 -33.74 15.57 10.79
C ASN A 457 -32.93 15.88 12.06
N ASN A 458 -32.30 14.88 12.66
CA ASN A 458 -31.46 15.04 13.83
C ASN A 458 -30.10 15.64 13.45
N ARG A 459 -29.60 16.53 14.29
CA ARG A 459 -28.23 17.02 14.21
C ARG A 459 -27.29 16.00 14.87
N ILE A 460 -26.11 15.80 14.28
CA ILE A 460 -25.04 14.96 14.81
C ILE A 460 -23.87 15.86 15.16
N ILE A 461 -23.30 15.70 16.35
CA ILE A 461 -22.02 16.30 16.73
C ILE A 461 -21.05 15.16 16.94
N LEU A 462 -20.03 15.10 16.08
CA LEU A 462 -18.99 14.09 16.12
C LEU A 462 -17.71 14.70 16.69
N ILE A 463 -17.12 14.06 17.67
CA ILE A 463 -15.87 14.45 18.32
C ILE A 463 -14.85 13.35 18.09
N GLU A 464 -13.75 13.64 17.40
CA GLU A 464 -12.67 12.71 17.13
C GLU A 464 -11.30 13.39 17.34
N ASP A 465 -10.35 12.67 17.93
CA ASP A 465 -8.93 13.03 17.96
C ASP A 465 -8.31 12.80 16.59
N THR A 466 -8.75 11.77 15.98
CA THR A 466 -8.34 11.32 14.67
C THR A 466 -9.55 11.08 13.78
N PRO A 467 -9.72 11.80 12.70
CA PRO A 467 -10.88 11.66 11.83
C PRO A 467 -10.85 10.29 11.13
N GLU A 468 -11.71 9.39 11.59
CA GLU A 468 -11.96 8.06 10.99
C GLU A 468 -13.31 8.01 10.26
N THR A 469 -14.24 8.86 10.67
CA THR A 469 -15.58 8.93 10.09
C THR A 469 -15.56 9.74 8.78
N PRO A 470 -16.17 9.26 7.68
CA PRO A 470 -16.21 9.96 6.41
C PRO A 470 -17.26 11.09 6.43
N VAL A 471 -16.95 12.17 7.15
CA VAL A 471 -17.87 13.30 7.42
C VAL A 471 -18.36 13.97 6.13
N ALA A 472 -17.46 14.22 5.16
CA ALA A 472 -17.81 14.85 3.90
C ALA A 472 -18.86 14.04 3.15
N TYR A 473 -18.71 12.72 3.15
CA TYR A 473 -19.65 11.80 2.52
C TYR A 473 -21.01 11.79 3.22
N LEU A 474 -21.03 11.72 4.57
CA LEU A 474 -22.28 11.79 5.34
C LEU A 474 -23.01 13.12 5.15
N ARG A 475 -22.30 14.24 5.07
CA ARG A 475 -22.88 15.55 4.71
C ARG A 475 -23.45 15.54 3.29
N GLY A 476 -22.77 14.90 2.34
CA GLY A 476 -23.25 14.70 0.97
C GLY A 476 -24.55 13.89 0.90
N LEU A 477 -24.76 12.95 1.83
CA LEU A 477 -26.00 12.20 1.99
C LEU A 477 -27.14 13.02 2.68
N GLY A 478 -26.85 14.26 3.09
CA GLY A 478 -27.85 15.14 3.71
C GLY A 478 -27.92 15.11 5.24
N TYR A 479 -26.94 14.49 5.92
CA TYR A 479 -26.85 14.56 7.39
C TYR A 479 -26.37 15.93 7.87
N LYS A 480 -27.02 16.45 8.92
CA LYS A 480 -26.61 17.69 9.61
C LYS A 480 -25.53 17.32 10.62
N LEU A 481 -24.26 17.36 10.21
CA LEU A 481 -23.14 16.88 11.02
C LEU A 481 -22.16 18.02 11.31
N GLU A 482 -21.88 18.26 12.61
CA GLU A 482 -20.79 19.10 13.08
C GLU A 482 -19.63 18.20 13.50
N HIS A 483 -18.40 18.53 13.09
CA HIS A 483 -17.22 17.72 13.34
C HIS A 483 -16.23 18.54 14.18
N LEU A 484 -16.01 18.14 15.42
CA LEU A 484 -15.06 18.76 16.33
C LEU A 484 -13.79 17.91 16.39
N LYS A 485 -12.67 18.53 16.07
CA LYS A 485 -11.35 17.92 16.17
C LYS A 485 -10.77 18.24 17.54
N ILE A 486 -10.30 17.20 18.23
CA ILE A 486 -9.52 17.33 19.46
C ILE A 486 -8.08 16.88 19.21
N GLU A 487 -7.11 17.53 19.85
CA GLU A 487 -5.70 17.17 19.75
C GLU A 487 -5.12 16.86 21.12
N ALA A 488 -4.53 15.68 21.29
CA ALA A 488 -4.01 15.21 22.58
C ALA A 488 -2.61 15.74 22.93
N PHE A 489 -1.83 16.33 21.98
CA PHE A 489 -0.38 16.53 22.14
C PHE A 489 0.23 17.80 21.52
N ALA A 490 -0.53 18.82 21.12
CA ALA A 490 0.06 20.02 20.54
C ALA A 490 0.00 21.25 21.51
N LYS A 491 1.00 22.14 21.47
CA LYS A 491 1.01 23.38 22.27
C LYS A 491 0.33 24.51 21.49
N GLY A 492 -0.78 25.02 22.02
CA GLY A 492 -1.50 26.15 21.41
C GLY A 492 -2.95 26.22 21.84
N TYR A 493 -3.81 26.86 21.06
CA TYR A 493 -5.28 26.84 21.27
C TYR A 493 -5.84 25.47 20.91
N GLU A 494 -5.93 24.58 21.90
CA GLU A 494 -6.39 23.21 21.71
C GLU A 494 -7.69 22.99 22.47
N LEU A 495 -8.66 22.44 21.73
CA LEU A 495 -9.89 21.99 22.32
C LEU A 495 -9.62 20.60 22.94
N SER A 496 -9.63 20.53 24.28
CA SER A 496 -9.58 19.22 24.95
C SER A 496 -10.86 18.43 24.66
N ALA A 497 -10.79 17.10 24.77
CA ALA A 497 -11.98 16.26 24.60
C ALA A 497 -13.10 16.66 25.59
N GLU A 498 -12.75 17.06 26.80
CA GLU A 498 -13.67 17.54 27.80
C GLU A 498 -14.33 18.88 27.39
N ASP A 499 -13.56 19.85 26.89
CA ASP A 499 -14.08 21.13 26.42
C ASP A 499 -14.95 20.97 25.17
N ALA A 500 -14.55 20.07 24.25
CA ALA A 500 -15.36 19.73 23.10
C ALA A 500 -16.71 19.16 23.48
N LEU A 501 -16.77 18.27 24.48
CA LEU A 501 -18.00 17.72 25.02
C LEU A 501 -18.86 18.80 25.70
N ARG A 502 -18.28 19.63 26.56
CA ARG A 502 -19.00 20.75 27.19
C ARG A 502 -19.53 21.76 26.17
N THR A 503 -18.75 22.02 25.12
CA THR A 503 -19.16 22.91 24.03
C THR A 503 -20.29 22.28 23.21
N SER A 504 -20.26 20.98 22.97
CA SER A 504 -21.31 20.28 22.22
C SER A 504 -22.68 20.37 22.89
N LEU A 505 -22.74 20.34 24.23
CA LEU A 505 -23.98 20.51 24.99
C LEU A 505 -24.61 21.90 24.81
N ARG A 506 -23.82 22.91 24.41
CA ARG A 506 -24.29 24.29 24.14
C ARG A 506 -24.66 24.50 22.66
N LEU A 507 -24.29 23.58 21.77
CA LEU A 507 -24.61 23.67 20.36
C LEU A 507 -26.04 23.19 20.00
N GLY A 508 -26.86 22.88 20.98
CA GLY A 508 -28.28 22.47 20.83
C GLY A 508 -28.47 20.96 20.87
N GLU A 509 -29.75 20.54 20.81
CA GLU A 509 -30.12 19.13 20.80
C GLU A 509 -29.49 18.40 19.66
N SER A 510 -28.77 17.33 19.95
CA SER A 510 -27.99 16.60 18.96
C SER A 510 -27.70 15.17 19.42
N ILE A 511 -27.39 14.33 18.44
CA ILE A 511 -26.76 13.04 18.67
C ILE A 511 -25.27 13.29 18.85
N LEU A 512 -24.78 13.03 20.05
CA LEU A 512 -23.38 13.21 20.39
C LEU A 512 -22.60 11.91 20.14
N VAL A 513 -21.55 12.01 19.38
CA VAL A 513 -20.70 10.87 18.99
C VAL A 513 -19.27 11.13 19.39
N LEU A 514 -18.69 10.25 20.19
CA LEU A 514 -17.29 10.29 20.57
C LEU A 514 -16.55 9.12 19.91
N GLY A 515 -15.59 9.44 19.03
CA GLY A 515 -14.86 8.46 18.23
C GLY A 515 -14.18 7.39 19.08
N GLU A 516 -13.50 7.79 20.16
CA GLU A 516 -12.92 6.84 21.13
C GLU A 516 -12.80 7.49 22.52
N VAL A 517 -13.12 6.70 23.55
CA VAL A 517 -12.99 7.08 24.96
C VAL A 517 -11.70 6.47 25.50
N ARG A 518 -10.73 7.32 25.86
CA ARG A 518 -9.39 6.89 26.32
C ARG A 518 -8.95 7.48 27.65
N GLY A 519 -9.52 8.64 28.05
CA GLY A 519 -9.03 9.45 29.17
C GLY A 519 -10.13 10.16 29.95
N GLN A 520 -9.83 11.38 30.40
CA GLN A 520 -10.73 12.18 31.28
C GLN A 520 -12.04 12.57 30.62
N GLU A 521 -12.14 12.57 29.32
CA GLU A 521 -13.38 12.81 28.56
C GLU A 521 -14.47 11.78 28.90
N ALA A 522 -14.12 10.63 29.46
CA ALA A 522 -15.05 9.63 29.91
C ALA A 522 -16.05 10.24 30.92
N LYS A 523 -15.58 11.05 31.87
CA LYS A 523 -16.46 11.70 32.90
C LYS A 523 -17.50 12.58 32.24
N SER A 524 -17.05 13.46 31.32
CA SER A 524 -17.93 14.40 30.62
C SER A 524 -18.88 13.65 29.65
N LEU A 525 -18.48 12.53 29.06
CA LEU A 525 -19.33 11.68 28.24
C LEU A 525 -20.49 11.10 29.08
N PHE A 526 -20.17 10.55 30.24
CA PHE A 526 -21.21 9.97 31.13
C PHE A 526 -22.09 11.05 31.78
N GLU A 527 -21.57 12.26 32.00
CA GLU A 527 -22.40 13.42 32.38
C GLU A 527 -23.35 13.79 31.24
N ALA A 528 -22.86 13.86 30.00
CA ALA A 528 -23.70 14.12 28.83
C ALA A 528 -24.80 13.06 28.66
N MET A 529 -24.48 11.77 28.87
CA MET A 529 -25.49 10.69 28.90
C MET A 529 -26.55 10.88 29.98
N ARG A 530 -26.17 11.34 31.17
CA ARG A 530 -27.10 11.58 32.28
C ARG A 530 -28.01 12.79 32.05
N VAL A 531 -27.46 13.89 31.57
CA VAL A 531 -28.20 15.12 31.26
C VAL A 531 -29.08 14.92 30.04
N GLY A 532 -28.61 14.16 29.06
CA GLY A 532 -29.30 13.89 27.82
C GLY A 532 -30.43 12.87 27.88
N ALA A 533 -30.76 12.36 29.07
CA ALA A 533 -31.82 11.35 29.24
C ALA A 533 -33.22 11.78 28.70
N VAL A 534 -33.38 13.04 28.30
CA VAL A 534 -34.63 13.61 27.75
C VAL A 534 -34.51 14.01 26.25
N GLY A 535 -33.30 14.06 25.64
CA GLY A 535 -33.18 14.52 24.26
C GLY A 535 -31.93 14.15 23.49
N ASN A 536 -30.81 13.88 24.15
CA ASN A 536 -29.53 13.64 23.50
C ASN A 536 -29.13 12.17 23.54
N VAL A 537 -28.98 11.55 22.34
CA VAL A 537 -28.35 10.24 22.21
C VAL A 537 -26.85 10.40 22.29
N VAL A 538 -26.20 9.53 23.02
CA VAL A 538 -24.73 9.50 23.09
C VAL A 538 -24.21 8.17 22.61
N ILE A 539 -23.27 8.21 21.66
CA ILE A 539 -22.60 7.04 21.14
C ILE A 539 -21.09 7.19 21.36
N GLY A 540 -20.44 6.18 21.91
CA GLY A 540 -19.01 6.18 22.10
C GLY A 540 -18.37 4.85 21.75
N THR A 541 -17.08 4.83 21.39
CA THR A 541 -16.32 3.57 21.30
C THR A 541 -15.35 3.45 22.47
N VAL A 542 -15.20 2.25 23.00
CA VAL A 542 -14.32 1.95 24.14
C VAL A 542 -13.55 0.66 23.87
N HIS A 543 -12.28 0.59 24.29
CA HIS A 543 -11.55 -0.66 24.32
C HIS A 543 -12.00 -1.53 25.52
N GLY A 544 -12.32 -2.78 25.23
CA GLY A 544 -12.69 -3.80 26.22
C GLY A 544 -13.12 -5.08 25.54
N SER A 545 -13.19 -6.19 26.25
CA SER A 545 -13.55 -7.50 25.72
C SER A 545 -14.94 -7.97 26.15
N SER A 546 -15.49 -7.35 27.19
CA SER A 546 -16.82 -7.67 27.75
C SER A 546 -17.49 -6.42 28.34
N PRO A 547 -18.79 -6.43 28.60
CA PRO A 547 -19.46 -5.37 29.32
C PRO A 547 -18.87 -5.08 30.72
N TYR A 548 -18.42 -6.11 31.42
CA TYR A 548 -17.79 -5.99 32.74
C TYR A 548 -16.42 -5.30 32.64
N ASP A 549 -15.55 -5.72 31.69
CA ASP A 549 -14.24 -5.08 31.47
C ASP A 549 -14.37 -3.59 31.16
N VAL A 550 -15.42 -3.22 30.41
CA VAL A 550 -15.65 -1.81 30.07
C VAL A 550 -16.11 -1.02 31.30
N TRP A 551 -16.97 -1.59 32.10
CA TRP A 551 -17.37 -0.95 33.37
C TRP A 551 -16.15 -0.78 34.28
N ASP A 552 -15.36 -1.83 34.50
CA ASP A 552 -14.16 -1.80 35.32
C ASP A 552 -13.18 -0.72 34.84
N ARG A 553 -12.87 -0.72 33.54
CA ARG A 553 -12.01 0.29 32.93
C ARG A 553 -12.54 1.72 33.08
N ILE A 554 -13.83 1.94 32.84
CA ILE A 554 -14.42 3.27 32.92
C ILE A 554 -14.46 3.76 34.35
N THR A 555 -14.77 2.90 35.32
CA THR A 555 -14.90 3.29 36.72
C THR A 555 -13.54 3.36 37.43
N ASN A 556 -12.70 2.37 37.27
CA ASN A 556 -11.45 2.25 38.01
C ASN A 556 -10.29 2.94 37.32
N ASP A 557 -10.10 2.77 36.00
CA ASP A 557 -8.98 3.38 35.27
C ASP A 557 -9.27 4.86 34.91
N LEU A 558 -10.49 5.15 34.45
CA LEU A 558 -10.86 6.50 33.97
C LEU A 558 -11.58 7.34 35.05
N GLY A 559 -11.85 6.76 36.21
CA GLY A 559 -12.37 7.45 37.40
C GLY A 559 -13.81 8.01 37.27
N VAL A 560 -14.62 7.41 36.40
CA VAL A 560 -16.04 7.73 36.29
C VAL A 560 -16.79 7.10 37.49
N PRO A 561 -17.62 7.86 38.23
CA PRO A 561 -18.39 7.27 39.34
C PRO A 561 -19.19 6.05 38.87
N SER A 562 -19.09 4.94 39.60
CA SER A 562 -19.75 3.66 39.25
C SER A 562 -21.23 3.86 38.92
N THR A 563 -21.96 4.65 39.71
CA THR A 563 -23.36 4.95 39.46
C THR A 563 -23.63 5.73 38.16
N SER A 564 -22.63 6.46 37.63
CA SER A 564 -22.76 7.18 36.34
C SER A 564 -22.79 6.24 35.16
N PHE A 565 -22.18 5.04 35.25
CA PHE A 565 -22.23 4.04 34.23
C PHE A 565 -23.65 3.58 33.87
N LYS A 566 -24.59 3.73 34.77
CA LYS A 566 -26.04 3.49 34.53
C LYS A 566 -26.62 4.37 33.43
N ALA A 567 -25.94 5.45 33.03
CA ALA A 567 -26.41 6.33 31.96
C ALA A 567 -26.31 5.67 30.57
N ALA A 568 -25.40 4.73 30.37
CA ALA A 568 -25.36 3.92 29.15
C ALA A 568 -26.55 2.96 29.12
N ASP A 569 -27.20 2.82 27.97
CA ASP A 569 -28.33 1.89 27.83
C ASP A 569 -27.87 0.53 27.29
N ILE A 570 -27.08 0.52 26.23
CA ILE A 570 -26.70 -0.68 25.50
C ILE A 570 -25.18 -0.70 25.26
N ILE A 571 -24.60 -1.87 25.41
CA ILE A 571 -23.22 -2.19 25.05
C ILE A 571 -23.22 -3.15 23.88
N LEU A 572 -22.55 -2.76 22.80
CA LEU A 572 -22.33 -3.58 21.60
C LEU A 572 -20.91 -4.15 21.64
N THR A 573 -20.78 -5.43 21.89
CA THR A 573 -19.47 -6.08 21.99
C THR A 573 -19.05 -6.65 20.64
N THR A 574 -17.89 -6.20 20.12
CA THR A 574 -17.28 -6.72 18.90
C THR A 574 -16.05 -7.56 19.22
N GLY A 575 -15.79 -8.61 18.45
CA GLY A 575 -14.67 -9.51 18.66
C GLY A 575 -13.98 -9.93 17.38
N LEU A 576 -12.75 -10.43 17.53
CA LEU A 576 -11.98 -11.09 16.49
C LEU A 576 -12.02 -12.60 16.75
N MET A 577 -12.66 -13.34 15.85
CA MET A 577 -12.80 -14.81 15.94
C MET A 577 -11.85 -15.47 14.96
N ARG A 578 -11.41 -16.69 15.25
CA ARG A 578 -10.72 -17.57 14.31
C ARG A 578 -11.57 -18.83 14.08
N LYS A 579 -11.58 -19.32 12.86
CA LYS A 579 -12.26 -20.57 12.52
C LYS A 579 -11.23 -21.69 12.53
N GLY A 580 -11.21 -22.46 13.63
CA GLY A 580 -10.20 -23.52 13.83
C GLY A 580 -8.78 -22.97 13.79
N ASP A 581 -7.90 -23.66 13.07
CA ASP A 581 -6.48 -23.30 12.93
C ASP A 581 -6.21 -22.29 11.79
N SER A 582 -7.27 -21.77 11.15
CA SER A 582 -7.13 -20.77 10.09
C SER A 582 -6.46 -19.51 10.64
N PRO A 583 -5.47 -18.93 9.95
CA PRO A 583 -4.87 -17.63 10.29
C PRO A 583 -5.88 -16.49 10.11
N GLU A 584 -6.94 -16.70 9.38
CA GLU A 584 -7.95 -15.70 9.07
C GLU A 584 -8.70 -15.23 10.32
N ARG A 585 -8.77 -13.92 10.51
CA ARG A 585 -9.47 -13.28 11.62
C ARG A 585 -10.82 -12.75 11.15
N LEU A 586 -11.89 -13.35 11.64
CA LEU A 586 -13.26 -12.95 11.35
C LEU A 586 -13.73 -11.93 12.39
N ARG A 587 -14.25 -10.80 11.93
CA ARG A 587 -14.88 -9.80 12.80
C ARG A 587 -16.33 -10.22 13.06
N ARG A 588 -16.75 -10.18 14.35
CA ARG A 588 -18.12 -10.55 14.76
C ARG A 588 -18.64 -9.60 15.80
N LEU A 589 -19.92 -9.25 15.73
CA LEU A 589 -20.67 -8.74 16.87
C LEU A 589 -20.92 -9.91 17.80
N THR A 590 -20.42 -9.86 19.03
CA THR A 590 -20.46 -10.99 19.97
C THR A 590 -21.53 -10.84 21.03
N GLY A 591 -22.11 -9.64 21.19
CA GLY A 591 -23.21 -9.41 22.14
C GLY A 591 -23.88 -8.06 21.92
N ILE A 592 -25.14 -8.00 22.24
CA ILE A 592 -25.92 -6.78 22.47
C ILE A 592 -26.45 -6.90 23.89
N THR A 593 -25.90 -6.08 24.76
CA THR A 593 -26.12 -6.20 26.22
C THR A 593 -26.70 -4.91 26.78
N GLU A 594 -27.77 -5.00 27.51
CA GLU A 594 -28.40 -3.87 28.24
C GLU A 594 -27.73 -3.67 29.59
N VAL A 595 -27.46 -2.42 29.94
CA VAL A 595 -27.03 -2.00 31.29
C VAL A 595 -28.28 -1.76 32.15
N LEU A 596 -28.51 -2.65 33.12
CA LEU A 596 -29.65 -2.49 34.05
C LEU A 596 -29.41 -1.29 34.99
N LYS A 597 -30.48 -0.69 35.48
CA LYS A 597 -30.38 0.51 36.35
C LYS A 597 -30.50 0.16 37.83
N ASP A 598 -30.94 -1.07 38.18
CA ASP A 598 -31.18 -1.56 39.54
C ASP A 598 -29.96 -2.37 40.05
N TRP A 599 -28.93 -1.64 40.45
CA TRP A 599 -27.74 -2.15 41.14
C TRP A 599 -27.05 -1.04 41.92
N HIS A 600 -26.20 -1.36 42.92
CA HIS A 600 -25.49 -0.37 43.73
C HIS A 600 -23.97 -0.42 43.46
N ASP A 601 -23.33 -1.48 43.83
CA ASP A 601 -21.86 -1.60 43.77
C ASP A 601 -21.37 -2.25 42.48
N GLU A 602 -21.97 -3.37 42.09
CA GLU A 602 -21.60 -4.11 40.88
C GLU A 602 -22.67 -3.96 39.79
N PRO A 603 -22.22 -3.82 38.51
CA PRO A 603 -23.12 -3.65 37.40
C PRO A 603 -23.91 -4.92 37.09
N LYS A 604 -25.19 -4.74 36.80
CA LYS A 604 -26.05 -5.82 36.29
C LYS A 604 -26.30 -5.62 34.82
N PHE A 605 -26.19 -6.70 34.08
CA PHE A 605 -26.36 -6.75 32.63
C PHE A 605 -27.48 -7.69 32.23
N ARG A 606 -28.14 -7.39 31.09
CA ARG A 606 -29.11 -8.27 30.47
C ARG A 606 -28.71 -8.48 29.02
N GLU A 607 -28.50 -9.70 28.63
CA GLU A 607 -28.23 -10.05 27.26
C GLU A 607 -29.49 -9.94 26.42
N LEU A 608 -29.46 -9.11 25.38
CA LEU A 608 -30.50 -9.01 24.36
C LEU A 608 -30.20 -9.93 23.19
N MET A 609 -28.91 -10.09 22.87
CA MET A 609 -28.42 -11.06 21.90
C MET A 609 -27.08 -11.63 22.36
N THR A 610 -26.95 -12.94 22.26
CA THR A 610 -25.78 -13.71 22.71
C THR A 610 -25.14 -14.45 21.55
N TYR A 611 -23.82 -14.35 21.39
CA TYR A 611 -23.09 -15.06 20.35
C TYR A 611 -22.85 -16.53 20.69
N ARG A 612 -23.22 -17.41 19.77
CA ARG A 612 -23.03 -18.87 19.87
C ARG A 612 -21.85 -19.28 19.01
N ARG A 613 -20.69 -19.49 19.62
CA ARG A 613 -19.43 -19.87 18.92
C ARG A 613 -19.60 -21.09 18.03
N GLY A 614 -20.28 -22.14 18.50
CA GLY A 614 -20.45 -23.38 17.74
C GLY A 614 -21.30 -23.26 16.47
N ARG A 615 -22.08 -22.18 16.32
CA ARG A 615 -22.96 -21.92 15.17
C ARG A 615 -22.58 -20.64 14.39
N ASP A 616 -21.56 -19.90 14.85
CA ASP A 616 -21.17 -18.59 14.31
C ASP A 616 -22.40 -17.67 14.11
N SER A 617 -23.24 -17.54 15.13
CA SER A 617 -24.51 -16.81 15.03
C SER A 617 -24.89 -16.13 16.34
N LEU A 618 -25.65 -15.03 16.25
CA LEU A 618 -26.26 -14.35 17.36
C LEU A 618 -27.64 -14.93 17.62
N LYS A 619 -27.94 -15.28 18.87
CA LYS A 619 -29.27 -15.68 19.34
C LYS A 619 -29.97 -14.48 19.94
N ILE A 620 -31.20 -14.20 19.53
CA ILE A 620 -32.10 -13.24 20.19
C ILE A 620 -32.65 -13.87 21.47
N GLU A 621 -32.64 -13.11 22.56
CA GLU A 621 -33.30 -13.42 23.81
C GLU A 621 -34.69 -12.74 23.88
N ASP A 622 -35.40 -12.84 25.01
CA ASP A 622 -36.71 -12.16 25.16
C ASP A 622 -36.56 -10.65 25.25
N LEU A 623 -36.72 -9.98 24.11
CA LEU A 623 -36.55 -8.53 23.98
C LEU A 623 -37.50 -7.73 24.82
N TRP A 624 -38.69 -8.24 25.21
CA TRP A 624 -39.62 -7.48 26.00
C TRP A 624 -39.21 -7.34 27.47
N GLN A 625 -38.30 -8.16 27.93
CA GLN A 625 -37.72 -7.98 29.28
C GLN A 625 -36.80 -6.74 29.34
N SER A 626 -36.32 -6.23 28.24
CA SER A 626 -35.47 -5.05 28.20
C SER A 626 -36.17 -3.79 28.71
N ASP A 627 -35.57 -3.12 29.69
CA ASP A 627 -36.04 -1.86 30.22
C ASP A 627 -35.89 -0.75 29.17
N THR A 628 -34.84 -0.78 28.38
CA THR A 628 -34.61 0.16 27.29
C THR A 628 -35.67 0.04 26.20
N ILE A 629 -36.02 -1.17 25.79
CA ILE A 629 -37.07 -1.39 24.78
C ILE A 629 -38.42 -0.94 25.31
N ARG A 630 -38.74 -1.22 26.58
CA ARG A 630 -39.99 -0.77 27.23
C ARG A 630 -40.04 0.76 27.34
N ARG A 631 -38.92 1.41 27.71
CA ARG A 631 -38.81 2.88 27.73
C ARG A 631 -39.04 3.48 26.35
N ILE A 632 -38.41 2.93 25.30
CA ILE A 632 -38.64 3.38 23.92
C ILE A 632 -40.09 3.20 23.51
N ALA A 633 -40.71 2.06 23.85
CA ALA A 633 -42.10 1.80 23.56
C ALA A 633 -43.02 2.82 24.26
N GLN A 634 -42.75 3.13 25.52
CA GLN A 634 -43.51 4.13 26.30
C GLN A 634 -43.38 5.55 25.70
N LEU A 635 -42.15 5.98 25.36
CA LEU A 635 -41.88 7.29 24.74
C LEU A 635 -42.56 7.46 23.40
N LYS A 636 -42.67 6.37 22.62
CA LYS A 636 -43.33 6.35 21.30
C LYS A 636 -44.85 6.04 21.41
N GLY A 637 -45.39 5.81 22.59
CA GLY A 637 -46.79 5.43 22.76
C GLY A 637 -47.13 4.06 22.19
N PHE A 638 -46.16 3.10 22.13
CA PHE A 638 -46.36 1.77 21.57
C PHE A 638 -46.82 0.79 22.65
N SER A 639 -47.78 -0.04 22.29
CA SER A 639 -48.04 -1.28 23.03
C SER A 639 -46.89 -2.29 22.87
N LYS A 640 -46.82 -3.29 23.75
CA LYS A 640 -45.88 -4.44 23.61
C LYS A 640 -45.88 -4.99 22.21
N LYS A 641 -47.08 -5.29 21.68
CA LYS A 641 -47.25 -5.84 20.33
C LYS A 641 -46.66 -4.90 19.29
N GLN A 642 -46.97 -3.63 19.35
CA GLN A 642 -46.47 -2.64 18.35
C GLN A 642 -44.95 -2.49 18.40
N ALA A 643 -44.34 -2.50 19.55
CA ALA A 643 -42.88 -2.43 19.70
C ALA A 643 -42.20 -3.67 19.07
N LEU A 644 -42.69 -4.86 19.38
CA LEU A 644 -42.14 -6.11 18.83
C LEU A 644 -42.40 -6.25 17.33
N ASP A 645 -43.60 -5.85 16.85
CA ASP A 645 -43.91 -5.82 15.41
C ASP A 645 -43.04 -4.82 14.66
N ASN A 646 -42.69 -3.68 15.23
CA ASN A 646 -41.75 -2.73 14.64
C ASN A 646 -40.35 -3.34 14.51
N ILE A 647 -39.83 -3.96 15.57
CA ILE A 647 -38.54 -4.63 15.54
C ILE A 647 -38.54 -5.73 14.46
N LYS A 648 -39.59 -6.55 14.43
CA LYS A 648 -39.77 -7.62 13.44
C LYS A 648 -39.79 -7.08 12.01
N ALA A 649 -40.52 -6.00 11.77
CA ALA A 649 -40.60 -5.35 10.45
C ALA A 649 -39.21 -4.86 9.98
N ARG A 650 -38.42 -4.23 10.89
CA ARG A 650 -37.06 -3.82 10.57
C ARG A 650 -36.13 -5.01 10.28
N ILE A 651 -36.27 -6.13 10.99
CA ILE A 651 -35.55 -7.38 10.69
C ILE A 651 -35.93 -7.89 9.30
N ASP A 652 -37.19 -7.92 8.98
CA ASP A 652 -37.69 -8.40 7.67
C ASP A 652 -37.23 -7.48 6.52
N MET A 653 -37.15 -6.15 6.76
CA MET A 653 -36.52 -5.22 5.81
C MET A 653 -35.06 -5.58 5.55
N ARG A 654 -34.25 -5.84 6.60
CA ARG A 654 -32.84 -6.21 6.46
C ARG A 654 -32.67 -7.55 5.72
N LYS A 655 -33.53 -8.54 5.98
CA LYS A 655 -33.55 -9.78 5.23
C LYS A 655 -33.86 -9.58 3.75
N ALA A 656 -34.85 -8.72 3.45
CA ALA A 656 -35.24 -8.39 2.09
C ALA A 656 -34.11 -7.68 1.34
N LEU A 657 -33.47 -6.68 1.95
CA LEU A 657 -32.31 -5.98 1.36
C LEU A 657 -31.15 -6.93 1.10
N LEU A 658 -30.81 -7.79 2.06
CA LEU A 658 -29.70 -8.74 1.90
C LEU A 658 -29.99 -9.74 0.75
N LYS A 659 -31.24 -10.19 0.62
CA LYS A 659 -31.67 -11.05 -0.51
C LYS A 659 -31.59 -10.31 -1.84
N ALA A 660 -32.08 -9.08 -1.91
CA ALA A 660 -32.05 -8.25 -3.13
C ALA A 660 -30.60 -7.94 -3.55
N ALA A 661 -29.71 -7.73 -2.59
CA ALA A 661 -28.29 -7.45 -2.82
C ALA A 661 -27.52 -8.62 -3.43
N GLN A 662 -28.03 -9.83 -3.43
CA GLN A 662 -27.44 -10.96 -4.19
C GLN A 662 -27.48 -10.70 -5.71
N LYS A 663 -28.44 -9.94 -6.19
CA LYS A 663 -28.57 -9.55 -7.59
C LYS A 663 -28.01 -8.15 -7.87
N ARG A 664 -28.15 -7.23 -6.92
CA ARG A 664 -27.72 -5.83 -6.99
C ARG A 664 -26.97 -5.44 -5.72
N PRO A 665 -25.64 -5.72 -5.66
CA PRO A 665 -24.83 -5.46 -4.46
C PRO A 665 -24.86 -4.01 -3.97
N GLU A 666 -25.05 -3.05 -4.87
CA GLU A 666 -25.16 -1.61 -4.57
C GLU A 666 -26.29 -1.25 -3.61
N LEU A 667 -27.32 -2.09 -3.48
CA LEU A 667 -28.41 -1.88 -2.51
C LEU A 667 -27.97 -1.88 -1.04
N LEU A 668 -26.76 -2.33 -0.77
CA LEU A 668 -26.16 -2.27 0.56
C LEU A 668 -25.34 -0.99 0.79
N SER A 669 -25.19 -0.12 -0.21
CA SER A 669 -24.46 1.13 -0.07
C SER A 669 -25.12 2.09 0.94
N ALA A 670 -24.38 3.12 1.34
CA ALA A 670 -24.90 4.11 2.28
C ALA A 670 -26.07 4.92 1.70
N GLU A 671 -26.03 5.27 0.40
CA GLU A 671 -27.12 5.94 -0.30
C GLU A 671 -28.42 5.13 -0.26
N TRP A 672 -28.31 3.85 -0.58
CA TRP A 672 -29.46 2.95 -0.56
C TRP A 672 -29.94 2.68 0.87
N THR A 673 -29.04 2.62 1.86
CA THR A 673 -29.42 2.52 3.28
C THR A 673 -30.26 3.72 3.70
N VAL A 674 -29.83 4.94 3.37
CA VAL A 674 -30.58 6.18 3.66
C VAL A 674 -31.91 6.20 2.92
N ALA A 675 -31.93 5.85 1.64
CA ALA A 675 -33.17 5.77 0.85
C ALA A 675 -34.16 4.75 1.45
N ALA A 676 -33.68 3.57 1.84
CA ALA A 676 -34.50 2.53 2.49
C ALA A 676 -35.07 2.97 3.84
N ASN A 677 -34.26 3.66 4.65
CA ASN A 677 -34.70 4.19 5.94
C ASN A 677 -35.74 5.33 5.75
N ASN A 678 -35.55 6.22 4.78
CA ASN A 678 -36.51 7.26 4.43
C ASN A 678 -37.84 6.68 3.87
N ALA A 679 -37.76 5.66 3.01
CA ALA A 679 -38.93 4.95 2.50
C ALA A 679 -39.73 4.30 3.65
N TRP A 680 -39.04 3.71 4.62
CA TRP A 680 -39.67 3.17 5.83
C TRP A 680 -40.39 4.25 6.65
N LEU A 681 -39.73 5.38 6.92
CA LEU A 681 -40.34 6.49 7.65
C LEU A 681 -41.58 6.99 6.94
N ASN A 682 -41.56 7.12 5.62
CA ASN A 682 -42.71 7.56 4.82
C ASN A 682 -43.86 6.52 4.85
N ALA A 683 -43.52 5.23 4.76
CA ALA A 683 -44.50 4.14 4.88
C ALA A 683 -45.19 4.12 6.26
N VAL A 684 -44.49 4.43 7.32
CA VAL A 684 -45.05 4.53 8.68
C VAL A 684 -45.89 5.80 8.84
N LYS A 685 -45.40 6.98 8.39
CA LYS A 685 -46.12 8.27 8.49
C LYS A 685 -47.43 8.28 7.72
N ALA A 686 -47.49 7.61 6.61
CA ALA A 686 -48.72 7.56 5.79
C ALA A 686 -49.89 6.81 6.46
N ARG A 687 -49.69 6.23 7.64
CA ARG A 687 -50.70 5.43 8.33
C ARG A 687 -51.25 6.14 9.54
N LYS A 688 -52.58 6.26 9.64
CA LYS A 688 -53.29 6.84 10.82
C LYS A 688 -53.19 5.97 12.08
N ARG A 689 -52.92 4.67 11.93
CA ARG A 689 -52.62 3.68 12.98
C ARG A 689 -51.37 2.95 12.62
N THR A 690 -50.50 2.70 13.60
CA THR A 690 -49.21 1.99 13.44
C THR A 690 -49.42 0.50 13.10
N ASP A 691 -49.69 0.22 11.85
CA ASP A 691 -49.79 -1.13 11.29
C ASP A 691 -48.48 -1.42 10.52
N TYR A 692 -47.53 -2.00 11.24
CA TYR A 692 -46.19 -2.27 10.71
C TYR A 692 -46.18 -3.36 9.62
N THR A 693 -47.21 -4.24 9.58
CA THR A 693 -47.36 -5.24 8.51
C THR A 693 -47.64 -4.56 7.17
N LYS A 694 -48.60 -3.60 7.16
CA LYS A 694 -48.89 -2.84 5.96
C LYS A 694 -47.81 -1.84 5.57
N ALA A 695 -47.11 -1.25 6.58
CA ALA A 695 -45.94 -0.39 6.34
C ALA A 695 -44.83 -1.18 5.66
N LEU A 696 -44.55 -2.41 6.12
CA LEU A 696 -43.57 -3.31 5.52
C LEU A 696 -43.96 -3.71 4.07
N ALA A 697 -45.22 -3.95 3.81
CA ALA A 697 -45.71 -4.23 2.46
C ALA A 697 -45.41 -3.07 1.52
N SER A 698 -45.80 -1.82 1.89
CA SER A 698 -45.53 -0.62 1.11
C SER A 698 -44.02 -0.37 0.93
N TRP A 699 -43.23 -0.67 1.93
CA TRP A 699 -41.75 -0.59 1.81
C TRP A 699 -41.19 -1.64 0.85
N LYS A 700 -41.75 -2.86 0.82
CA LYS A 700 -41.34 -3.91 -0.14
C LYS A 700 -41.70 -3.51 -1.56
N ASP A 701 -42.92 -2.90 -1.80
CA ASP A 701 -43.29 -2.37 -3.10
C ASP A 701 -42.27 -1.30 -3.57
N TRP A 702 -41.84 -0.42 -2.64
CA TRP A 702 -40.76 0.53 -2.94
C TRP A 702 -39.46 -0.17 -3.31
N LEU A 703 -39.03 -1.23 -2.58
CA LEU A 703 -37.81 -1.96 -2.90
C LEU A 703 -37.88 -2.66 -4.26
N GLU A 704 -39.03 -3.25 -4.60
CA GLU A 704 -39.28 -3.86 -5.92
C GLU A 704 -39.20 -2.81 -7.04
N SER A 705 -39.82 -1.65 -6.86
CA SER A 705 -39.71 -0.53 -7.78
C SER A 705 -38.28 0.00 -7.93
N ALA A 706 -37.51 -0.01 -6.87
CA ALA A 706 -36.09 0.39 -6.87
C ALA A 706 -35.17 -0.64 -7.55
N MET A 707 -35.64 -1.90 -7.67
CA MET A 707 -34.92 -2.99 -8.34
C MET A 707 -35.15 -3.06 -9.84
N GLY A 708 -36.31 -2.58 -10.30
CA GLY A 708 -36.69 -2.51 -11.71
C GLY A 708 -36.05 -1.36 -12.43
#